data_3afbdec00aaa771afc843158a4ce0b40
#
_entry.id   3afbdec00aaa771afc843158a4ce0b40
#
_cell.length_a   1.000
_cell.length_b   1.000
_cell.length_c   1.000
_cell.angle_alpha   90.00
_cell.angle_beta   90.00
_cell.angle_gamma   90.00
#
_symmetry.space_group_name_H-M   'P 1'
#
loop_
_entity.id
_entity.type
_entity.pdbx_description
1 polymer ?
#
loop_
_entity_poly.entity_id
_entity_poly.type
_entity_poly.pdbx_seq_one_letter_code
_entity_poly.pdbx_strand_id
1 'polypeptide(L)'
;MFINNLNKLFFTFVLALSFSFSIVAQEIEEVIVTATKKEESTQDLAISLEAYTSEMIDNEQIYDASDLADVVPGFETQKGIGNGSAYSLRGIGSYGIGAAVVSSLVTNINGHSVGVSQFAGLGFVDMERIEVLKGPQGTINGLNSVQGVINLITARPTSDLEGYVKVEMGNYNRQNIQTAINLPFSDTVKGRVALMSNTRDGMVNNPVTGNDFDDRNDIGVRLSLDFDISEKTDLEFTYQYQQNDDNRPQEEVSFCAQDQFFGCSPYSRGELNQAADTRGHVAGFVGFIAHLDPGTITNKYPGASLSDEFDTLYLDREPTHFEETQYTNLTLKHDLTDSVQMTVKYTYQAREFHQMNDNDGSYSTTPLIGVAGVWSQGLGLPPIEATVCFGGDIQFCELANTDRTYDFSDVFSENNQAEINFTSSFDNGFNFTAGFYNYDDRTDNEYRVQTTGTQLIGSFAQHPYNAVLQNLAGLDFSSKGGTAFYQTVLLGLVPQLPNVLALQAGAITDPVQAATILGTFNATVAFLNSMPDVVVPVDLRGTLSDQHVRTKSQALYGEMYFDLDEVTMLTVGARYDDFSVMSNNFNDLLGNGYVANGGWNYDKHSDIPALRDDRLVTDDALSYKLALQRYLNDDVMVYGSYTTAVKAGGVNAGSSSSTYDKEETGVLDFGIKSILMDGAMLLNMNVFR
;
A
#
# COMPACT_ATOMS: atom_id res chain seq x y z
N MET A 1 18.61 54.88 -18.90
CA MET A 1 18.28 53.82 -19.90
C MET A 1 17.35 52.72 -19.32
N PHE A 2 17.36 52.46 -18.03
CA PHE A 2 16.49 51.46 -17.39
C PHE A 2 15.02 51.88 -17.23
N ILE A 3 14.74 53.15 -16.96
CA ILE A 3 13.38 53.68 -16.73
C ILE A 3 12.53 53.71 -18.01
N ASN A 4 13.13 53.90 -19.16
CA ASN A 4 12.44 53.94 -20.46
C ASN A 4 12.00 52.54 -20.95
N ASN A 5 12.62 51.49 -20.47
CA ASN A 5 12.23 50.11 -20.81
C ASN A 5 11.08 49.58 -19.90
N LEU A 6 11.01 50.05 -18.65
CA LEU A 6 9.92 49.68 -17.74
C LEU A 6 8.59 50.29 -18.20
N ASN A 7 8.61 51.55 -18.67
CA ASN A 7 7.39 52.19 -19.22
C ASN A 7 6.93 51.54 -20.52
N LYS A 8 7.84 51.05 -21.36
CA LYS A 8 7.46 50.30 -22.57
C LYS A 8 6.88 48.93 -22.24
N LEU A 9 7.42 48.23 -21.24
CA LEU A 9 6.85 46.94 -20.78
C LEU A 9 5.46 47.15 -20.17
N PHE A 10 5.26 48.21 -19.36
CA PHE A 10 3.96 48.52 -18.76
C PHE A 10 2.92 48.90 -19.82
N PHE A 11 3.30 49.69 -20.84
CA PHE A 11 2.42 50.07 -21.95
C PHE A 11 2.10 48.89 -22.87
N THR A 12 3.03 47.95 -23.07
CA THR A 12 2.76 46.73 -23.85
C THR A 12 1.86 45.75 -23.08
N PHE A 13 1.99 45.70 -21.76
CA PHE A 13 1.13 44.89 -20.89
C PHE A 13 -0.31 45.45 -20.81
N VAL A 14 -0.44 46.80 -20.75
CA VAL A 14 -1.75 47.48 -20.77
C VAL A 14 -2.41 47.39 -22.15
N LEU A 15 -1.63 47.40 -23.25
CA LEU A 15 -2.20 47.22 -24.60
C LEU A 15 -2.59 45.78 -24.92
N ALA A 16 -1.96 44.80 -24.26
CA ALA A 16 -2.35 43.38 -24.36
C ALA A 16 -3.67 43.09 -23.64
N LEU A 17 -4.00 43.85 -22.60
CA LEU A 17 -5.27 43.76 -21.87
C LEU A 17 -6.47 44.39 -22.58
N SER A 18 -6.25 45.15 -23.69
CA SER A 18 -7.32 45.85 -24.44
C SER A 18 -7.81 45.06 -25.66
N PHE A 19 -7.34 43.85 -25.91
CA PHE A 19 -7.98 42.95 -26.83
C PHE A 19 -9.20 42.31 -26.10
N SER A 20 -10.35 42.99 -26.15
CA SER A 20 -11.65 42.40 -25.80
C SER A 20 -11.94 41.28 -26.81
N PHE A 21 -11.41 40.11 -26.54
CA PHE A 21 -12.05 38.92 -27.02
C PHE A 21 -13.41 38.88 -26.32
N SER A 22 -14.50 38.93 -27.08
CA SER A 22 -15.77 38.44 -26.59
C SER A 22 -15.63 36.93 -26.42
N ILE A 23 -14.95 36.53 -25.35
CA ILE A 23 -15.09 35.18 -24.84
C ILE A 23 -16.54 35.16 -24.37
N VAL A 24 -17.38 34.38 -25.00
CA VAL A 24 -18.61 33.92 -24.38
C VAL A 24 -18.11 33.16 -23.15
N ALA A 25 -18.10 33.83 -22.02
CA ALA A 25 -17.75 33.16 -20.76
C ALA A 25 -18.82 32.10 -20.58
N GLN A 26 -18.44 30.86 -20.66
CA GLN A 26 -19.26 29.75 -20.20
C GLN A 26 -19.27 29.91 -18.68
N GLU A 27 -20.44 30.12 -18.12
CA GLU A 27 -20.62 30.15 -16.68
C GLU A 27 -20.09 28.83 -16.11
N ILE A 28 -19.16 28.92 -15.15
CA ILE A 28 -18.60 27.70 -14.53
C ILE A 28 -19.73 27.08 -13.72
N GLU A 29 -20.06 25.85 -14.03
CA GLU A 29 -21.10 25.08 -13.34
C GLU A 29 -20.75 24.97 -11.85
N GLU A 30 -21.71 25.31 -11.00
CA GLU A 30 -21.56 25.18 -9.55
C GLU A 30 -21.48 23.70 -9.18
N VAL A 31 -20.40 23.27 -8.55
CA VAL A 31 -20.20 21.88 -8.14
C VAL A 31 -20.79 21.66 -6.75
N ILE A 32 -21.85 20.87 -6.68
CA ILE A 32 -22.44 20.41 -5.42
C ILE A 32 -21.68 19.20 -4.92
N VAL A 33 -21.34 19.20 -3.64
CA VAL A 33 -20.58 18.13 -2.97
C VAL A 33 -21.32 17.61 -1.74
N THR A 34 -20.91 16.41 -1.28
CA THR A 34 -21.48 15.75 -0.10
C THR A 34 -20.48 15.62 1.06
N ALA A 35 -19.48 16.47 1.05
CA ALA A 35 -18.34 16.46 1.97
C ALA A 35 -18.73 16.52 3.47
N THR A 36 -19.82 17.20 3.80
CA THR A 36 -20.37 17.40 5.16
C THR A 36 -21.55 16.48 5.49
N LYS A 37 -21.79 15.43 4.67
CA LYS A 37 -22.98 14.56 4.69
C LYS A 37 -24.29 15.31 4.36
N LYS A 38 -24.16 16.47 3.75
CA LYS A 38 -25.22 17.29 3.16
C LYS A 38 -24.79 17.70 1.76
N GLU A 39 -25.74 17.96 0.90
CA GLU A 39 -25.48 18.55 -0.42
C GLU A 39 -25.29 20.05 -0.27
N GLU A 40 -24.09 20.53 -0.53
CA GLU A 40 -23.69 21.93 -0.39
C GLU A 40 -22.77 22.33 -1.54
N SER A 41 -22.79 23.62 -1.92
CA SER A 41 -21.86 24.16 -2.90
C SER A 41 -20.41 24.09 -2.39
N THR A 42 -19.47 23.77 -3.29
CA THR A 42 -18.04 23.86 -2.96
C THR A 42 -17.64 25.24 -2.47
N GLN A 43 -18.31 26.30 -2.90
CA GLN A 43 -18.02 27.68 -2.53
C GLN A 43 -18.54 28.06 -1.14
N ASP A 44 -19.53 27.33 -0.60
CA ASP A 44 -20.15 27.60 0.70
C ASP A 44 -19.49 26.87 1.86
N LEU A 45 -18.54 26.00 1.60
CA LEU A 45 -17.88 25.19 2.62
C LEU A 45 -16.58 25.85 3.14
N ALA A 46 -16.46 26.00 4.46
CA ALA A 46 -15.23 26.46 5.14
C ALA A 46 -14.14 25.38 5.19
N ILE A 47 -13.85 24.76 4.05
CA ILE A 47 -12.91 23.65 3.89
C ILE A 47 -12.15 23.85 2.58
N SER A 48 -10.85 23.52 2.59
CA SER A 48 -10.08 23.40 1.35
C SER A 48 -10.47 22.12 0.63
N LEU A 49 -11.15 22.27 -0.49
CA LEU A 49 -11.78 21.18 -1.23
C LEU A 49 -11.61 21.40 -2.73
N GLU A 50 -11.37 20.32 -3.46
CA GLU A 50 -11.44 20.26 -4.91
C GLU A 50 -12.45 19.19 -5.32
N ALA A 51 -13.16 19.46 -6.41
CA ALA A 51 -14.14 18.53 -6.97
C ALA A 51 -13.93 18.44 -8.49
N TYR A 52 -13.92 17.21 -8.99
CA TYR A 52 -13.75 16.87 -10.40
C TYR A 52 -15.03 16.24 -10.89
N THR A 53 -15.71 16.89 -11.82
CA THR A 53 -16.94 16.35 -12.46
C THR A 53 -16.60 15.22 -13.42
N SER A 54 -17.59 14.46 -13.88
CA SER A 54 -17.38 13.37 -14.85
C SER A 54 -16.69 13.86 -16.14
N GLU A 55 -17.03 15.08 -16.62
CA GLU A 55 -16.36 15.68 -17.76
C GLU A 55 -14.88 15.99 -17.49
N MET A 56 -14.54 16.50 -16.31
CA MET A 56 -13.14 16.74 -15.92
C MET A 56 -12.38 15.43 -15.76
N ILE A 57 -13.00 14.40 -15.16
CA ILE A 57 -12.42 13.06 -15.02
C ILE A 57 -12.06 12.50 -16.40
N ASP A 58 -12.96 12.62 -17.36
CA ASP A 58 -12.74 12.16 -18.74
C ASP A 58 -11.64 12.96 -19.46
N ASN A 59 -11.67 14.30 -19.33
CA ASN A 59 -10.72 15.18 -20.00
C ASN A 59 -9.29 15.04 -19.47
N GLU A 60 -9.14 14.87 -18.14
CA GLU A 60 -7.86 14.70 -17.46
C GLU A 60 -7.41 13.23 -17.42
N GLN A 61 -8.22 12.32 -17.96
CA GLN A 61 -7.94 10.87 -18.01
C GLN A 61 -7.66 10.26 -16.63
N ILE A 62 -8.49 10.56 -15.65
CA ILE A 62 -8.37 10.05 -14.28
C ILE A 62 -9.04 8.67 -14.21
N TYR A 63 -8.26 7.60 -14.20
CA TYR A 63 -8.76 6.22 -14.22
C TYR A 63 -8.70 5.54 -12.84
N ASP A 64 -7.78 5.98 -11.99
CA ASP A 64 -7.61 5.47 -10.63
C ASP A 64 -7.14 6.59 -9.67
N ALA A 65 -7.01 6.25 -8.38
CA ALA A 65 -6.58 7.21 -7.37
C ALA A 65 -5.13 7.73 -7.57
N SER A 66 -4.30 7.01 -8.31
CA SER A 66 -2.91 7.45 -8.58
C SER A 66 -2.87 8.62 -9.54
N ASP A 67 -3.82 8.67 -10.49
CA ASP A 67 -3.89 9.76 -11.47
C ASP A 67 -4.27 11.11 -10.83
N LEU A 68 -4.84 11.08 -9.61
CA LEU A 68 -5.11 12.30 -8.85
C LEU A 68 -3.83 13.08 -8.51
N ALA A 69 -2.66 12.43 -8.53
CA ALA A 69 -1.39 13.12 -8.31
C ALA A 69 -1.04 14.14 -9.40
N ASP A 70 -1.57 13.94 -10.61
CA ASP A 70 -1.31 14.84 -11.74
C ASP A 70 -2.22 16.08 -11.72
N VAL A 71 -3.36 16.02 -11.02
CA VAL A 71 -4.40 17.06 -11.06
C VAL A 71 -4.67 17.72 -9.70
N VAL A 72 -4.42 17.02 -8.57
CA VAL A 72 -4.66 17.54 -7.22
C VAL A 72 -3.41 18.15 -6.63
N PRO A 73 -3.29 19.49 -6.47
CA PRO A 73 -2.13 20.10 -5.87
C PRO A 73 -1.82 19.60 -4.46
N GLY A 74 -0.59 19.13 -4.26
CA GLY A 74 -0.11 18.61 -2.98
C GLY A 74 -0.58 17.18 -2.66
N PHE A 75 -1.16 16.47 -3.62
CA PHE A 75 -1.36 15.03 -3.58
C PHE A 75 -0.19 14.35 -4.28
N GLU A 76 0.37 13.34 -3.66
CA GLU A 76 1.48 12.55 -4.18
C GLU A 76 1.16 11.07 -4.02
N THR A 77 1.56 10.29 -4.97
CA THR A 77 1.43 8.84 -4.94
C THR A 77 2.80 8.18 -5.08
N GLN A 78 3.02 7.16 -4.28
CA GLN A 78 4.13 6.24 -4.46
C GLN A 78 3.54 4.89 -4.83
N LYS A 79 3.70 4.51 -6.08
CA LYS A 79 3.33 3.17 -6.53
C LYS A 79 4.33 2.18 -5.95
N GLY A 80 3.84 1.19 -5.24
CA GLY A 80 4.61 0.03 -4.80
C GLY A 80 4.43 -1.14 -5.76
N ILE A 81 4.90 -2.29 -5.37
CA ILE A 81 4.73 -3.53 -6.12
C ILE A 81 3.24 -3.89 -6.18
N GLY A 82 2.75 -4.28 -7.33
CA GLY A 82 1.34 -4.60 -7.55
C GLY A 82 0.40 -3.39 -7.40
N ASN A 83 -0.71 -3.55 -6.70
CA ASN A 83 -1.66 -2.48 -6.39
C ASN A 83 -1.33 -1.69 -5.12
N GLY A 84 -0.22 -2.01 -4.45
CA GLY A 84 0.21 -1.29 -3.28
C GLY A 84 0.56 0.15 -3.62
N SER A 85 -0.28 1.11 -3.25
CA SER A 85 -0.01 2.53 -3.40
C SER A 85 -0.04 3.21 -2.06
N ALA A 86 0.96 4.03 -1.80
CA ALA A 86 0.98 4.94 -0.68
C ALA A 86 0.64 6.34 -1.16
N TYR A 87 -0.18 7.03 -0.39
CA TYR A 87 -0.65 8.36 -0.72
C TYR A 87 -0.18 9.36 0.32
N SER A 88 0.21 10.54 -0.14
CA SER A 88 0.40 11.70 0.73
C SER A 88 -0.42 12.89 0.24
N LEU A 89 -0.90 13.69 1.18
CA LEU A 89 -1.60 14.92 0.91
C LEU A 89 -1.08 16.02 1.83
N ARG A 90 -0.66 17.15 1.25
CA ARG A 90 -0.03 18.27 1.97
C ARG A 90 1.23 17.86 2.74
N GLY A 91 1.99 16.88 2.22
CA GLY A 91 3.23 16.38 2.84
C GLY A 91 3.04 15.46 4.04
N ILE A 92 1.79 15.05 4.35
CA ILE A 92 1.50 14.02 5.34
C ILE A 92 1.22 12.73 4.55
N GLY A 93 1.93 11.64 4.86
CA GLY A 93 1.81 10.37 4.17
C GLY A 93 1.96 9.16 5.09
N SER A 94 1.48 8.01 4.64
CA SER A 94 1.72 6.72 5.27
C SER A 94 2.29 5.80 4.21
N TYR A 95 3.59 5.52 4.29
CA TYR A 95 4.35 4.75 3.30
C TYR A 95 4.60 3.30 3.73
N GLY A 96 3.91 2.83 4.75
CA GLY A 96 4.02 1.46 5.20
C GLY A 96 3.30 0.50 4.26
N ILE A 97 3.88 -0.68 4.07
CA ILE A 97 3.27 -1.83 3.40
C ILE A 97 2.95 -2.91 4.44
N GLY A 98 1.88 -3.65 4.24
CA GLY A 98 1.47 -4.76 5.11
C GLY A 98 0.08 -4.60 5.73
N ALA A 99 -0.48 -5.70 6.19
CA ALA A 99 -1.85 -5.79 6.69
C ALA A 99 -2.15 -4.94 7.94
N ALA A 100 -1.11 -4.62 8.73
CA ALA A 100 -1.25 -3.85 9.97
C ALA A 100 -1.07 -2.33 9.76
N VAL A 101 -0.83 -1.88 8.54
CA VAL A 101 -0.58 -0.47 8.26
C VAL A 101 -1.89 0.30 8.17
N VAL A 102 -2.04 1.30 9.04
CA VAL A 102 -3.19 2.19 9.04
C VAL A 102 -2.94 3.36 8.12
N SER A 103 -3.81 3.55 7.12
CA SER A 103 -3.78 4.75 6.26
C SER A 103 -4.11 6.01 7.08
N SER A 104 -3.57 7.14 6.68
CA SER A 104 -3.93 8.46 7.21
C SER A 104 -4.81 9.28 6.25
N LEU A 105 -5.17 8.70 5.11
CA LEU A 105 -6.12 9.20 4.13
C LEU A 105 -7.34 8.28 4.11
N VAL A 106 -8.53 8.84 4.25
CA VAL A 106 -9.80 8.11 4.14
C VAL A 106 -10.30 8.19 2.71
N THR A 107 -10.73 7.06 2.17
CA THR A 107 -11.46 7.00 0.89
C THR A 107 -12.89 6.55 1.16
N ASN A 108 -13.84 7.23 0.57
CA ASN A 108 -15.26 6.86 0.63
C ASN A 108 -15.79 6.61 -0.79
N ILE A 109 -16.73 5.68 -0.93
CA ILE A 109 -17.54 5.49 -2.14
C ILE A 109 -18.99 5.74 -1.76
N ASN A 110 -19.64 6.76 -2.36
CA ASN A 110 -21.00 7.19 -2.03
C ASN A 110 -21.20 7.47 -0.53
N GLY A 111 -20.17 8.03 0.11
CA GLY A 111 -20.19 8.35 1.54
C GLY A 111 -20.08 7.15 2.48
N HIS A 112 -19.67 5.99 1.98
CA HIS A 112 -19.33 4.81 2.75
C HIS A 112 -17.80 4.64 2.75
N SER A 113 -17.18 4.54 3.92
CA SER A 113 -15.72 4.41 4.00
C SER A 113 -15.23 3.11 3.36
N VAL A 114 -14.14 3.20 2.62
CA VAL A 114 -13.41 2.04 2.13
C VAL A 114 -12.38 1.68 3.19
N GLY A 115 -12.50 0.49 3.77
CA GLY A 115 -11.80 0.12 5.01
C GLY A 115 -10.29 0.07 4.91
N VAL A 116 -9.73 -0.22 3.74
CA VAL A 116 -8.28 -0.38 3.54
C VAL A 116 -7.82 0.52 2.41
N SER A 117 -6.66 1.16 2.57
CA SER A 117 -6.06 2.03 1.54
C SER A 117 -5.85 1.32 0.19
N GLN A 118 -5.77 0.00 0.21
CA GLN A 118 -5.61 -0.83 -0.97
C GLN A 118 -6.84 -0.83 -1.90
N PHE A 119 -8.03 -0.53 -1.38
CA PHE A 119 -9.21 -0.32 -2.23
C PHE A 119 -9.14 0.94 -3.09
N ALA A 120 -8.19 1.83 -2.82
CA ALA A 120 -7.94 3.00 -3.65
C ALA A 120 -7.33 2.65 -5.03
N GLY A 121 -6.83 1.43 -5.21
CA GLY A 121 -6.37 0.90 -6.51
C GLY A 121 -7.50 0.46 -7.45
N LEU A 122 -8.76 0.59 -7.03
CA LEU A 122 -9.89 0.26 -7.87
C LEU A 122 -10.02 1.27 -9.03
N GLY A 123 -10.21 0.76 -10.23
CA GLY A 123 -10.51 1.59 -11.39
C GLY A 123 -11.82 2.36 -11.20
N PHE A 124 -11.83 3.60 -11.64
CA PHE A 124 -13.02 4.47 -11.56
C PHE A 124 -14.02 4.12 -12.65
N VAL A 125 -15.11 3.49 -12.27
CA VAL A 125 -16.18 3.06 -13.17
C VAL A 125 -17.37 3.99 -13.04
N ASP A 126 -17.79 4.66 -14.13
CA ASP A 126 -19.03 5.43 -14.20
C ASP A 126 -19.18 6.40 -13.03
N MET A 127 -18.17 7.28 -12.90
CA MET A 127 -18.12 8.27 -11.84
C MET A 127 -18.95 9.49 -12.19
N GLU A 128 -19.67 10.01 -11.22
CA GLU A 128 -20.35 11.31 -11.30
C GLU A 128 -19.36 12.44 -10.98
N ARG A 129 -18.59 12.26 -9.89
CA ARG A 129 -17.56 13.20 -9.48
C ARG A 129 -16.60 12.58 -8.47
N ILE A 130 -15.47 13.25 -8.27
CA ILE A 130 -14.48 12.97 -7.23
C ILE A 130 -14.31 14.23 -6.39
N GLU A 131 -14.41 14.10 -5.07
CA GLU A 131 -14.22 15.19 -4.12
C GLU A 131 -12.96 14.92 -3.29
N VAL A 132 -12.02 15.87 -3.22
CA VAL A 132 -10.78 15.77 -2.43
C VAL A 132 -10.79 16.84 -1.36
N LEU A 133 -11.00 16.43 -0.11
CA LEU A 133 -10.98 17.30 1.06
C LEU A 133 -9.58 17.29 1.65
N LYS A 134 -8.94 18.46 1.70
CA LYS A 134 -7.56 18.60 2.14
C LYS A 134 -7.46 19.00 3.60
N GLY A 135 -6.63 18.27 4.35
CA GLY A 135 -6.43 18.47 5.79
C GLY A 135 -7.41 17.67 6.65
N PRO A 136 -7.26 17.74 8.00
CA PRO A 136 -7.98 16.88 8.92
C PRO A 136 -9.51 16.98 8.81
N GLN A 137 -10.18 15.83 8.78
CA GLN A 137 -11.63 15.70 8.69
C GLN A 137 -12.20 14.79 9.81
N GLY A 138 -11.59 14.85 11.00
CA GLY A 138 -11.84 13.91 12.08
C GLY A 138 -13.27 13.90 12.62
N THR A 139 -14.02 14.99 12.56
CA THR A 139 -15.36 15.09 13.15
C THR A 139 -16.42 14.32 12.36
N ILE A 140 -16.43 14.43 11.04
CA ILE A 140 -17.46 13.83 10.17
C ILE A 140 -16.98 12.51 9.56
N ASN A 141 -15.69 12.46 9.12
CA ASN A 141 -15.15 11.32 8.39
C ASN A 141 -14.35 10.35 9.30
N GLY A 142 -14.12 10.71 10.56
CA GLY A 142 -13.66 9.81 11.60
C GLY A 142 -12.16 9.59 11.68
N LEU A 143 -11.80 8.47 12.32
CA LEU A 143 -10.42 8.03 12.48
C LEU A 143 -9.71 7.95 11.14
N ASN A 144 -8.40 8.21 11.17
CA ASN A 144 -7.49 8.09 10.03
C ASN A 144 -7.66 9.13 8.93
N SER A 145 -8.53 10.15 9.11
CA SER A 145 -8.71 11.27 8.18
C SER A 145 -7.76 12.45 8.46
N VAL A 146 -6.52 12.15 8.79
CA VAL A 146 -5.49 13.15 9.18
C VAL A 146 -5.00 13.96 8.00
N GLN A 147 -4.78 13.32 6.86
CA GLN A 147 -4.38 13.98 5.62
C GLN A 147 -5.56 14.66 4.93
N GLY A 148 -6.71 14.00 4.96
CA GLY A 148 -7.91 14.39 4.25
C GLY A 148 -8.78 13.21 3.89
N VAL A 149 -9.68 13.47 2.95
CA VAL A 149 -10.67 12.48 2.47
C VAL A 149 -10.80 12.57 0.97
N ILE A 150 -10.87 11.42 0.31
CA ILE A 150 -11.29 11.30 -1.10
C ILE A 150 -12.70 10.69 -1.10
N ASN A 151 -13.66 11.41 -1.65
CA ASN A 151 -15.01 10.89 -1.87
C ASN A 151 -15.18 10.57 -3.36
N LEU A 152 -15.41 9.31 -3.66
CA LEU A 152 -15.74 8.80 -4.97
C LEU A 152 -17.26 8.71 -5.08
N ILE A 153 -17.86 9.55 -5.91
CA ILE A 153 -19.30 9.56 -6.11
C ILE A 153 -19.60 8.94 -7.47
N THR A 154 -20.36 7.86 -7.46
CA THR A 154 -20.73 7.14 -8.68
C THR A 154 -22.04 7.65 -9.24
N ALA A 155 -22.22 7.60 -10.56
CA ALA A 155 -23.46 8.00 -11.20
C ALA A 155 -24.65 7.16 -10.70
N ARG A 156 -25.75 7.84 -10.39
CA ARG A 156 -26.95 7.24 -9.83
C ARG A 156 -27.97 6.85 -10.92
N PRO A 157 -28.90 5.92 -10.61
CA PRO A 157 -30.04 5.64 -11.46
C PRO A 157 -30.90 6.90 -11.69
N THR A 158 -31.34 7.11 -12.93
CA THR A 158 -32.27 8.20 -13.33
C THR A 158 -33.61 7.66 -13.78
N SER A 159 -34.59 8.56 -13.94
CA SER A 159 -35.93 8.22 -14.41
C SER A 159 -36.00 8.01 -15.93
N ASP A 160 -34.95 8.35 -16.64
CA ASP A 160 -34.91 8.27 -18.09
C ASP A 160 -34.15 7.01 -18.55
N LEU A 161 -34.61 6.40 -19.63
CA LEU A 161 -33.85 5.32 -20.30
C LEU A 161 -32.72 5.96 -21.11
N GLU A 162 -31.55 5.98 -20.54
CA GLU A 162 -30.37 6.57 -21.13
C GLU A 162 -29.12 5.71 -20.86
N GLY A 163 -28.06 5.96 -21.59
CA GLY A 163 -26.81 5.24 -21.40
C GLY A 163 -25.73 5.75 -22.31
N TYR A 164 -24.54 5.24 -22.10
CA TYR A 164 -23.39 5.56 -22.93
C TYR A 164 -22.51 4.33 -23.16
N VAL A 165 -21.70 4.42 -24.20
CA VAL A 165 -20.57 3.52 -24.46
C VAL A 165 -19.38 4.40 -24.79
N LYS A 166 -18.30 4.26 -24.00
CA LYS A 166 -17.01 4.89 -24.26
C LYS A 166 -16.03 3.81 -24.69
N VAL A 167 -15.29 4.04 -25.79
CA VAL A 167 -14.25 3.14 -26.29
C VAL A 167 -12.99 3.96 -26.49
N GLU A 168 -11.92 3.55 -25.85
CA GLU A 168 -10.61 4.13 -26.00
C GLU A 168 -9.64 3.06 -26.51
N MET A 169 -8.80 3.42 -27.46
CA MET A 169 -7.77 2.56 -28.03
C MET A 169 -6.44 3.31 -28.02
N GLY A 170 -5.37 2.61 -27.71
CA GLY A 170 -4.06 3.21 -27.59
C GLY A 170 -2.91 2.29 -27.97
N ASN A 171 -1.70 2.73 -27.68
CA ASN A 171 -0.48 1.94 -27.86
C ASN A 171 -0.52 0.68 -27.00
N TYR A 172 0.32 -0.29 -27.31
CA TYR A 172 0.36 -1.59 -26.64
C TYR A 172 -1.00 -2.31 -26.71
N ASN A 173 -1.71 -2.17 -27.84
CA ASN A 173 -3.03 -2.77 -28.04
C ASN A 173 -4.05 -2.43 -26.93
N ARG A 174 -3.89 -1.27 -26.28
CA ARG A 174 -4.79 -0.84 -25.20
C ARG A 174 -6.22 -0.72 -25.72
N GLN A 175 -7.14 -1.29 -24.96
CA GLN A 175 -8.58 -1.18 -25.16
C GLN A 175 -9.22 -0.91 -23.81
N ASN A 176 -9.85 0.25 -23.66
CA ASN A 176 -10.64 0.60 -22.50
C ASN A 176 -12.09 0.82 -22.95
N ILE A 177 -12.99 0.01 -22.44
CA ILE A 177 -14.42 0.05 -22.75
C ILE A 177 -15.18 0.32 -21.48
N GLN A 178 -15.93 1.39 -21.45
CA GLN A 178 -16.85 1.72 -20.36
C GLN A 178 -18.25 1.89 -20.94
N THR A 179 -19.22 1.34 -20.25
CA THR A 179 -20.63 1.48 -20.63
C THR A 179 -21.52 1.54 -19.40
N ALA A 180 -22.54 2.33 -19.47
CA ALA A 180 -23.60 2.31 -18.47
C ALA A 180 -24.97 2.49 -19.12
N ILE A 181 -25.99 1.93 -18.48
CA ILE A 181 -27.38 2.05 -18.88
C ILE A 181 -28.28 2.25 -17.66
N ASN A 182 -29.15 3.27 -17.72
CA ASN A 182 -30.24 3.46 -16.80
C ASN A 182 -31.45 2.66 -17.23
N LEU A 183 -32.10 2.01 -16.28
CA LEU A 183 -33.27 1.16 -16.46
C LEU A 183 -34.39 1.62 -15.51
N PRO A 184 -35.27 2.55 -15.93
CA PRO A 184 -36.42 2.95 -15.12
C PRO A 184 -37.46 1.83 -15.15
N PHE A 185 -37.53 1.01 -14.12
CA PHE A 185 -38.49 -0.10 -14.03
C PHE A 185 -39.90 0.37 -13.73
N SER A 186 -40.02 1.45 -12.96
CA SER A 186 -41.26 2.16 -12.62
C SER A 186 -40.96 3.59 -12.16
N ASP A 187 -41.97 4.36 -11.86
CA ASP A 187 -41.81 5.70 -11.27
C ASP A 187 -41.10 5.67 -9.91
N THR A 188 -41.14 4.54 -9.21
CA THR A 188 -40.58 4.35 -7.86
C THR A 188 -39.38 3.38 -7.80
N VAL A 189 -39.02 2.76 -8.90
CA VAL A 189 -37.88 1.81 -8.95
C VAL A 189 -37.00 2.11 -10.16
N LYS A 190 -35.79 2.50 -9.92
CA LYS A 190 -34.81 2.87 -10.93
C LYS A 190 -33.58 2.00 -10.77
N GLY A 191 -32.98 1.62 -11.87
CA GLY A 191 -31.75 0.82 -11.88
C GLY A 191 -30.71 1.42 -12.81
N ARG A 192 -29.43 1.14 -12.52
CA ARG A 192 -28.30 1.46 -13.38
C ARG A 192 -27.32 0.31 -13.37
N VAL A 193 -26.87 -0.10 -14.54
CA VAL A 193 -25.80 -1.09 -14.70
C VAL A 193 -24.63 -0.42 -15.39
N ALA A 194 -23.45 -0.51 -14.81
CA ALA A 194 -22.21 -0.04 -15.40
C ALA A 194 -21.21 -1.18 -15.54
N LEU A 195 -20.48 -1.18 -16.64
CA LEU A 195 -19.46 -2.18 -16.98
C LEU A 195 -18.18 -1.44 -17.40
N MET A 196 -17.05 -2.01 -17.01
CA MET A 196 -15.71 -1.58 -17.44
C MET A 196 -14.90 -2.80 -17.85
N SER A 197 -14.12 -2.64 -18.92
CA SER A 197 -13.05 -3.57 -19.30
C SER A 197 -11.86 -2.76 -19.76
N ASN A 198 -10.69 -2.97 -19.15
CA ASN A 198 -9.45 -2.31 -19.53
C ASN A 198 -8.39 -3.39 -19.77
N THR A 199 -7.94 -3.49 -21.01
CA THR A 199 -6.89 -4.42 -21.42
C THR A 199 -5.75 -3.66 -22.10
N ARG A 200 -4.52 -4.12 -21.89
CA ARG A 200 -3.32 -3.58 -22.52
C ARG A 200 -2.23 -4.65 -22.53
N ASP A 201 -1.51 -4.81 -23.63
CA ASP A 201 -0.33 -5.66 -23.69
C ASP A 201 0.79 -5.15 -22.78
N GLY A 202 1.71 -6.02 -22.41
CA GLY A 202 2.87 -5.69 -21.58
C GLY A 202 3.75 -4.59 -22.23
N MET A 203 4.34 -3.75 -21.38
CA MET A 203 5.23 -2.67 -21.81
C MET A 203 6.70 -2.98 -21.54
N VAL A 204 6.98 -3.97 -20.71
CA VAL A 204 8.33 -4.35 -20.31
C VAL A 204 8.65 -5.71 -20.89
N ASN A 205 9.74 -5.80 -21.64
CA ASN A 205 10.20 -7.05 -22.25
C ASN A 205 11.09 -7.84 -21.29
N ASN A 206 10.85 -9.15 -21.18
CA ASN A 206 11.74 -10.07 -20.51
C ASN A 206 12.49 -10.95 -21.52
N PRO A 207 13.74 -10.67 -21.87
CA PRO A 207 14.51 -11.45 -22.83
C PRO A 207 14.81 -12.90 -22.39
N VAL A 208 14.65 -13.20 -21.10
CA VAL A 208 14.91 -14.55 -20.55
C VAL A 208 13.78 -15.50 -20.95
N THR A 209 12.55 -15.08 -20.75
CA THR A 209 11.37 -15.88 -21.05
C THR A 209 10.82 -15.62 -22.46
N GLY A 210 11.12 -14.44 -23.02
CA GLY A 210 10.61 -13.98 -24.31
C GLY A 210 9.18 -13.43 -24.25
N ASN A 211 8.67 -13.15 -23.05
CA ASN A 211 7.36 -12.55 -22.83
C ASN A 211 7.49 -11.07 -22.48
N ASP A 212 6.42 -10.32 -22.69
CA ASP A 212 6.25 -8.97 -22.19
C ASP A 212 5.38 -9.01 -20.93
N PHE A 213 5.64 -8.14 -19.96
CA PHE A 213 4.85 -7.98 -18.74
C PHE A 213 4.57 -6.49 -18.45
N ASP A 214 3.96 -6.16 -17.34
CA ASP A 214 3.30 -4.87 -17.05
C ASP A 214 2.10 -4.66 -17.99
N ASP A 215 1.35 -5.70 -18.23
CA ASP A 215 0.06 -5.67 -18.92
C ASP A 215 -1.07 -5.17 -18.00
N ARG A 216 -2.27 -5.09 -18.53
CA ARG A 216 -3.50 -4.82 -17.76
C ARG A 216 -4.61 -5.73 -18.28
N ASN A 217 -5.37 -6.27 -17.34
CA ASN A 217 -6.57 -7.05 -17.62
C ASN A 217 -7.57 -6.87 -16.45
N ASP A 218 -8.31 -5.76 -16.54
CA ASP A 218 -9.24 -5.33 -15.51
C ASP A 218 -10.68 -5.47 -16.02
N ILE A 219 -11.56 -5.95 -15.17
CA ILE A 219 -13.00 -5.97 -15.41
C ILE A 219 -13.75 -5.43 -14.19
N GLY A 220 -14.77 -4.62 -14.42
CA GLY A 220 -15.61 -4.06 -13.36
C GLY A 220 -17.09 -4.10 -13.74
N VAL A 221 -17.93 -4.42 -12.77
CA VAL A 221 -19.39 -4.43 -12.89
C VAL A 221 -19.99 -3.70 -11.69
N ARG A 222 -20.92 -2.78 -11.92
CA ARG A 222 -21.71 -2.16 -10.86
C ARG A 222 -23.20 -2.24 -11.19
N LEU A 223 -23.99 -2.66 -10.19
CA LEU A 223 -25.43 -2.59 -10.17
C LEU A 223 -25.86 -1.60 -9.09
N SER A 224 -26.63 -0.60 -9.46
CA SER A 224 -27.26 0.35 -8.53
C SER A 224 -28.78 0.29 -8.69
N LEU A 225 -29.50 0.28 -7.58
CA LEU A 225 -30.96 0.27 -7.53
C LEU A 225 -31.43 1.34 -6.53
N ASP A 226 -32.34 2.17 -6.95
CA ASP A 226 -32.99 3.17 -6.12
C ASP A 226 -34.50 2.85 -6.02
N PHE A 227 -35.00 2.89 -4.80
CA PHE A 227 -36.38 2.59 -4.46
C PHE A 227 -36.99 3.78 -3.71
N ASP A 228 -37.93 4.47 -4.32
CA ASP A 228 -38.76 5.48 -3.68
C ASP A 228 -39.90 4.74 -2.92
N ILE A 229 -39.62 4.31 -1.67
CA ILE A 229 -40.56 3.50 -0.87
C ILE A 229 -41.79 4.28 -0.49
N SER A 230 -41.62 5.57 -0.20
CA SER A 230 -42.68 6.53 0.07
C SER A 230 -42.18 7.96 -0.20
N GLU A 231 -43.06 8.97 -0.12
CA GLU A 231 -42.68 10.40 -0.22
C GLU A 231 -41.62 10.85 0.80
N LYS A 232 -41.36 10.03 1.83
CA LYS A 232 -40.43 10.34 2.93
C LYS A 232 -39.33 9.28 3.10
N THR A 233 -39.27 8.26 2.23
CA THR A 233 -38.37 7.13 2.46
C THR A 233 -37.82 6.63 1.15
N ASP A 234 -36.51 6.72 1.02
CA ASP A 234 -35.73 6.23 -0.10
C ASP A 234 -34.76 5.13 0.36
N LEU A 235 -34.60 4.10 -0.46
CA LEU A 235 -33.64 3.03 -0.26
C LEU A 235 -32.75 2.94 -1.49
N GLU A 236 -31.45 3.05 -1.27
CA GLU A 236 -30.41 2.92 -2.27
C GLU A 236 -29.64 1.63 -2.02
N PHE A 237 -29.45 0.84 -3.07
CA PHE A 237 -28.61 -0.36 -3.05
C PHE A 237 -27.55 -0.27 -4.14
N THR A 238 -26.30 -0.58 -3.81
CA THR A 238 -25.21 -0.71 -4.79
C THR A 238 -24.44 -1.98 -4.52
N TYR A 239 -24.20 -2.74 -5.57
CA TYR A 239 -23.24 -3.85 -5.60
C TYR A 239 -22.22 -3.58 -6.68
N GLN A 240 -20.94 -3.69 -6.34
CA GLN A 240 -19.82 -3.56 -7.27
C GLN A 240 -18.90 -4.75 -7.13
N TYR A 241 -18.45 -5.26 -8.25
CA TYR A 241 -17.45 -6.30 -8.40
C TYR A 241 -16.35 -5.79 -9.32
N GLN A 242 -15.10 -6.02 -8.96
CA GLN A 242 -13.94 -5.76 -9.82
C GLN A 242 -12.95 -6.91 -9.68
N GLN A 243 -12.28 -7.22 -10.79
CA GLN A 243 -11.21 -8.20 -10.86
C GLN A 243 -10.08 -7.67 -11.73
N ASN A 244 -8.87 -7.85 -11.28
CA ASN A 244 -7.63 -7.61 -11.99
C ASN A 244 -6.87 -8.95 -12.05
N ASP A 245 -6.43 -9.37 -13.24
CA ASP A 245 -5.67 -10.61 -13.42
C ASP A 245 -4.60 -10.35 -14.49
N ASP A 246 -3.45 -9.88 -14.06
CA ASP A 246 -2.41 -9.33 -14.92
C ASP A 246 -1.00 -9.54 -14.34
N ASN A 247 0.01 -9.07 -15.09
CA ASN A 247 1.42 -9.13 -14.70
C ASN A 247 1.94 -7.71 -14.42
N ARG A 248 1.41 -7.07 -13.36
CA ARG A 248 1.75 -5.68 -13.00
C ARG A 248 3.23 -5.47 -12.73
N PRO A 249 3.68 -4.20 -12.73
CA PRO A 249 5.09 -3.89 -12.74
C PRO A 249 5.85 -4.48 -11.56
N GLN A 250 7.00 -4.95 -11.87
CA GLN A 250 8.05 -5.36 -10.96
C GLN A 250 8.92 -4.16 -10.61
N GLU A 251 9.43 -4.09 -9.39
CA GLU A 251 10.47 -3.12 -9.05
C GLU A 251 11.77 -3.46 -9.76
N GLU A 252 12.38 -2.44 -10.34
CA GLU A 252 13.67 -2.53 -11.00
C GLU A 252 14.80 -2.04 -10.09
N VAL A 253 15.96 -2.67 -10.16
CA VAL A 253 17.17 -2.15 -9.53
C VAL A 253 17.65 -0.93 -10.31
N SER A 254 17.29 0.27 -9.87
CA SER A 254 17.60 1.52 -10.56
C SER A 254 18.92 2.15 -10.10
N PHE A 255 19.29 1.98 -8.86
CA PHE A 255 20.61 2.41 -8.35
C PHE A 255 20.99 1.61 -7.08
N CYS A 256 22.27 1.58 -6.79
CA CYS A 256 22.82 0.94 -5.62
C CYS A 256 23.67 1.92 -4.81
N ALA A 257 23.35 2.10 -3.53
CA ALA A 257 24.22 2.79 -2.60
C ALA A 257 25.33 1.83 -2.13
N GLN A 258 26.58 2.28 -2.15
CA GLN A 258 27.67 1.45 -1.67
C GLN A 258 27.48 1.12 -0.19
N ASP A 259 27.36 -0.16 0.09
CA ASP A 259 27.25 -0.72 1.42
C ASP A 259 28.50 -1.52 1.78
N GLN A 260 28.84 -1.57 3.09
CA GLN A 260 30.05 -2.24 3.57
C GLN A 260 30.01 -3.77 3.37
N PHE A 261 28.82 -4.36 3.42
CA PHE A 261 28.64 -5.81 3.36
C PHE A 261 28.13 -6.27 1.99
N PHE A 262 27.15 -5.57 1.45
CA PHE A 262 26.50 -5.89 0.19
C PHE A 262 27.23 -5.26 -0.99
N GLY A 263 28.02 -4.23 -0.77
CA GLY A 263 28.87 -3.48 -1.69
C GLY A 263 28.18 -3.22 -3.02
N CYS A 264 28.30 -2.27 -3.70
CA CYS A 264 28.12 -2.01 -5.10
C CYS A 264 29.05 -0.87 -5.44
N SER A 265 29.40 -0.69 -6.68
CA SER A 265 30.16 0.48 -7.06
C SER A 265 29.40 1.74 -6.71
N PRO A 266 30.09 2.82 -6.26
CA PRO A 266 29.49 4.13 -6.16
C PRO A 266 28.87 4.45 -7.51
N TYR A 267 27.65 4.91 -7.47
CA TYR A 267 26.86 5.01 -8.65
C TYR A 267 26.32 6.44 -8.78
N SER A 268 26.38 7.00 -9.94
CA SER A 268 25.83 8.32 -10.21
C SER A 268 24.41 8.18 -10.80
N ARG A 269 23.51 9.05 -10.35
CA ARG A 269 22.15 9.12 -10.87
C ARG A 269 22.18 9.40 -12.38
N GLY A 270 21.75 8.45 -13.19
CA GLY A 270 21.78 8.54 -14.65
C GLY A 270 22.64 7.45 -15.31
N GLU A 271 23.40 6.68 -14.54
CA GLU A 271 24.03 5.44 -15.00
C GLU A 271 23.18 4.28 -14.55
N LEU A 272 22.14 3.96 -15.31
CA LEU A 272 21.29 2.82 -15.05
C LEU A 272 22.13 1.54 -15.14
N ASN A 273 21.94 0.65 -14.19
CA ASN A 273 22.40 -0.75 -14.22
C ASN A 273 23.90 -1.03 -14.18
N GLN A 274 24.77 -0.07 -14.32
CA GLN A 274 26.22 -0.36 -14.25
C GLN A 274 26.70 -0.66 -12.84
N ALA A 275 25.97 -0.20 -11.85
CA ALA A 275 26.29 -0.40 -10.47
C ALA A 275 25.50 -1.50 -9.81
N ALA A 276 24.46 -1.95 -10.45
CA ALA A 276 23.69 -3.04 -9.94
C ALA A 276 24.56 -4.28 -9.92
N ASP A 277 25.33 -4.33 -8.88
CA ASP A 277 25.94 -5.53 -8.46
C ASP A 277 24.78 -6.43 -8.05
N THR A 278 24.47 -7.34 -8.91
CA THR A 278 23.47 -8.37 -8.72
C THR A 278 23.81 -9.30 -7.55
N ARG A 279 24.32 -8.73 -6.48
CA ARG A 279 24.46 -9.41 -5.21
C ARG A 279 23.09 -9.57 -4.61
N GLY A 280 22.32 -10.50 -5.11
CA GLY A 280 21.05 -10.87 -4.53
C GLY A 280 21.19 -11.25 -3.06
N HIS A 281 20.09 -11.49 -2.42
CA HIS A 281 19.97 -11.85 -1.01
C HIS A 281 20.97 -12.91 -0.55
N VAL A 282 21.28 -13.89 -1.40
CA VAL A 282 22.24 -14.95 -1.09
C VAL A 282 23.64 -14.42 -0.90
N ALA A 283 24.07 -13.58 -1.78
CA ALA A 283 25.46 -13.15 -1.78
C ALA A 283 25.72 -12.09 -0.73
N GLY A 284 24.77 -11.17 -0.50
CA GLY A 284 24.80 -10.25 0.62
C GLY A 284 24.79 -11.02 1.94
N PHE A 285 23.93 -12.02 2.02
CA PHE A 285 23.83 -12.89 3.17
C PHE A 285 25.14 -13.69 3.42
N VAL A 286 25.71 -14.32 2.40
CA VAL A 286 27.00 -15.02 2.50
C VAL A 286 28.15 -14.06 2.85
N GLY A 287 28.15 -12.85 2.28
CA GLY A 287 29.12 -11.80 2.61
C GLY A 287 29.01 -11.31 4.05
N PHE A 288 27.80 -11.02 4.50
CA PHE A 288 27.50 -10.64 5.88
C PHE A 288 27.91 -11.70 6.88
N ILE A 289 27.62 -12.96 6.58
CA ILE A 289 27.90 -14.09 7.45
C ILE A 289 29.40 -14.42 7.48
N ALA A 290 30.09 -14.32 6.35
CA ALA A 290 31.52 -14.71 6.26
C ALA A 290 32.46 -13.60 6.73
N HIS A 291 32.01 -12.41 7.10
CA HIS A 291 32.85 -11.23 7.33
C HIS A 291 33.91 -11.07 6.25
N LEU A 292 33.55 -11.43 5.04
CA LEU A 292 34.47 -11.32 3.93
C LEU A 292 34.71 -9.85 3.64
N ASP A 293 35.95 -9.46 3.48
CA ASP A 293 36.33 -8.14 3.01
C ASP A 293 35.52 -7.85 1.74
N PRO A 294 34.75 -6.73 1.67
CA PRO A 294 34.01 -6.35 0.48
C PRO A 294 34.83 -6.39 -0.81
N GLY A 295 36.15 -6.18 -0.72
CA GLY A 295 37.08 -6.31 -1.85
C GLY A 295 37.33 -7.74 -2.33
N THR A 296 37.04 -8.76 -1.53
CA THR A 296 37.16 -10.16 -1.91
C THR A 296 35.90 -10.74 -2.51
N ILE A 297 34.78 -10.04 -2.35
CA ILE A 297 33.53 -10.42 -2.98
C ILE A 297 33.47 -9.72 -4.35
N THR A 298 34.25 -10.24 -5.30
CA THR A 298 34.11 -9.86 -6.72
C THR A 298 32.68 -10.20 -7.20
N ASN A 299 32.23 -9.52 -8.24
CA ASN A 299 30.90 -9.68 -8.86
C ASN A 299 30.42 -11.15 -8.72
N LYS A 300 29.34 -11.33 -7.92
CA LYS A 300 28.94 -12.65 -7.42
C LYS A 300 28.05 -13.41 -8.37
N TYR A 301 27.51 -12.69 -9.32
CA TYR A 301 26.74 -13.25 -10.41
C TYR A 301 27.41 -12.91 -11.74
N PRO A 302 28.64 -13.46 -12.02
CA PRO A 302 29.18 -13.33 -13.35
C PRO A 302 28.20 -14.00 -14.31
N GLY A 303 27.54 -13.26 -15.12
CA GLY A 303 26.48 -13.74 -16.00
C GLY A 303 25.07 -13.34 -15.58
N ALA A 304 24.89 -12.58 -14.51
CA ALA A 304 23.63 -11.90 -14.29
C ALA A 304 23.43 -10.82 -15.34
N SER A 305 22.24 -10.77 -15.89
CA SER A 305 21.87 -9.81 -16.90
C SER A 305 20.99 -8.74 -16.26
N LEU A 306 21.41 -7.49 -16.41
CA LEU A 306 20.62 -6.31 -16.13
C LEU A 306 20.49 -5.51 -17.42
N SER A 307 19.42 -4.80 -17.56
CA SER A 307 19.22 -3.90 -18.68
C SER A 307 19.63 -2.48 -18.34
N ASP A 308 20.08 -1.73 -19.31
CA ASP A 308 20.22 -0.27 -19.30
C ASP A 308 19.07 0.42 -20.07
N GLU A 309 18.06 -0.35 -20.47
CA GLU A 309 16.82 0.12 -21.09
C GLU A 309 15.67 0.02 -20.08
N PHE A 310 14.84 1.07 -19.96
CA PHE A 310 13.74 1.13 -19.01
C PHE A 310 12.59 0.15 -19.29
N ASP A 311 12.48 -0.34 -20.52
CA ASP A 311 11.44 -1.25 -20.96
C ASP A 311 11.92 -2.70 -21.07
N THR A 312 13.05 -3.02 -20.44
CA THR A 312 13.62 -4.37 -20.50
C THR A 312 14.12 -4.80 -19.14
N LEU A 313 13.58 -5.86 -18.60
CA LEU A 313 14.03 -6.51 -17.36
C LEU A 313 14.36 -7.97 -17.60
N TYR A 314 15.47 -8.44 -17.01
CA TYR A 314 15.86 -9.83 -17.06
C TYR A 314 15.40 -10.52 -15.78
N LEU A 315 14.26 -11.19 -15.84
CA LEU A 315 13.68 -11.90 -14.70
C LEU A 315 13.65 -13.40 -14.96
N ASP A 316 13.85 -14.19 -13.93
CA ASP A 316 13.66 -15.64 -14.00
C ASP A 316 12.22 -16.00 -14.34
N ARG A 317 11.28 -15.17 -13.87
CA ARG A 317 9.85 -15.32 -14.07
C ARG A 317 9.14 -13.96 -14.01
N GLU A 318 8.11 -13.79 -14.84
CA GLU A 318 7.25 -12.61 -14.79
C GLU A 318 6.46 -12.55 -13.47
N PRO A 319 6.23 -11.34 -12.93
CA PRO A 319 5.35 -11.17 -11.80
C PRO A 319 3.93 -11.62 -12.12
N THR A 320 3.17 -12.00 -11.13
CA THR A 320 1.74 -12.27 -11.26
C THR A 320 0.97 -11.46 -10.24
N HIS A 321 -0.19 -10.98 -10.64
CA HIS A 321 -1.07 -10.19 -9.81
C HIS A 321 -2.52 -10.59 -10.10
N PHE A 322 -3.22 -10.98 -9.05
CA PHE A 322 -4.66 -11.22 -9.05
C PHE A 322 -5.30 -10.46 -7.90
N GLU A 323 -6.33 -9.72 -8.18
CA GLU A 323 -7.12 -9.03 -7.17
C GLU A 323 -8.60 -9.09 -7.52
N GLU A 324 -9.40 -9.53 -6.56
CA GLU A 324 -10.85 -9.52 -6.62
C GLU A 324 -11.41 -8.68 -5.48
N THR A 325 -12.32 -7.77 -5.79
CA THR A 325 -12.98 -6.93 -4.79
C THR A 325 -14.49 -6.95 -4.98
N GLN A 326 -15.19 -7.04 -3.87
CA GLN A 326 -16.64 -6.96 -3.80
C GLN A 326 -17.04 -5.85 -2.82
N TYR A 327 -18.02 -5.08 -3.21
CA TYR A 327 -18.48 -3.95 -2.45
C TYR A 327 -20.02 -3.88 -2.50
N THR A 328 -20.65 -3.92 -1.34
CA THR A 328 -22.10 -3.85 -1.19
C THR A 328 -22.47 -2.72 -0.27
N ASN A 329 -23.31 -1.80 -0.72
CA ASN A 329 -23.84 -0.70 0.05
C ASN A 329 -25.36 -0.71 0.09
N LEU A 330 -25.85 -0.38 1.27
CA LEU A 330 -27.27 -0.11 1.49
C LEU A 330 -27.40 1.23 2.23
N THR A 331 -28.18 2.17 1.66
CA THR A 331 -28.47 3.45 2.29
C THR A 331 -29.99 3.65 2.36
N LEU A 332 -30.52 3.78 3.57
CA LEU A 332 -31.91 4.15 3.81
C LEU A 332 -31.95 5.61 4.28
N LYS A 333 -32.67 6.45 3.56
CA LYS A 333 -32.98 7.84 3.95
C LYS A 333 -34.44 7.91 4.35
N HIS A 334 -34.73 8.57 5.47
CA HIS A 334 -36.11 8.76 5.96
C HIS A 334 -36.28 10.13 6.58
N ASP A 335 -37.21 10.89 6.07
CA ASP A 335 -37.60 12.19 6.64
C ASP A 335 -38.47 12.00 7.87
N LEU A 336 -37.86 12.11 9.05
CA LEU A 336 -38.57 12.05 10.34
C LEU A 336 -39.55 13.20 10.50
N THR A 337 -39.13 14.37 10.04
CA THR A 337 -39.95 15.58 9.93
C THR A 337 -39.57 16.30 8.64
N ASP A 338 -40.28 17.37 8.30
CA ASP A 338 -39.94 18.19 7.12
C ASP A 338 -38.56 18.87 7.22
N SER A 339 -37.91 18.84 8.39
CA SER A 339 -36.63 19.49 8.65
C SER A 339 -35.58 18.57 9.30
N VAL A 340 -35.87 17.30 9.48
CA VAL A 340 -34.91 16.33 10.04
C VAL A 340 -34.95 15.03 9.26
N GLN A 341 -33.85 14.69 8.64
CA GLN A 341 -33.66 13.43 7.93
C GLN A 341 -32.77 12.47 8.73
N MET A 342 -33.18 11.23 8.78
CA MET A 342 -32.38 10.10 9.27
C MET A 342 -31.80 9.34 8.08
N THR A 343 -30.51 9.06 8.12
CA THR A 343 -29.84 8.19 7.16
C THR A 343 -29.23 6.99 7.88
N VAL A 344 -29.55 5.77 7.41
CA VAL A 344 -28.93 4.52 7.89
C VAL A 344 -28.12 3.92 6.76
N LYS A 345 -26.85 3.64 7.01
CA LYS A 345 -25.94 3.05 6.05
C LYS A 345 -25.43 1.71 6.54
N TYR A 346 -25.31 0.75 5.64
CA TYR A 346 -24.60 -0.51 5.85
C TYR A 346 -23.68 -0.78 4.67
N THR A 347 -22.46 -1.22 4.96
CA THR A 347 -21.46 -1.57 3.97
C THR A 347 -20.86 -2.93 4.29
N TYR A 348 -20.73 -3.76 3.29
CA TYR A 348 -19.91 -4.96 3.29
C TYR A 348 -18.89 -4.87 2.16
N GLN A 349 -17.64 -5.19 2.48
CA GLN A 349 -16.54 -5.25 1.52
C GLN A 349 -15.78 -6.55 1.71
N ALA A 350 -15.36 -7.15 0.62
CA ALA A 350 -14.45 -8.29 0.62
C ALA A 350 -13.38 -8.08 -0.45
N ARG A 351 -12.16 -8.52 -0.15
CA ARG A 351 -11.03 -8.46 -1.06
C ARG A 351 -10.22 -9.75 -0.95
N GLU A 352 -9.88 -10.30 -2.11
CA GLU A 352 -8.92 -11.37 -2.28
C GLU A 352 -7.79 -10.87 -3.17
N PHE A 353 -6.55 -11.11 -2.76
CA PHE A 353 -5.38 -10.60 -3.46
C PHE A 353 -4.27 -11.64 -3.41
N HIS A 354 -3.70 -11.93 -4.58
CA HIS A 354 -2.56 -12.82 -4.74
C HIS A 354 -1.51 -12.14 -5.62
N GLN A 355 -0.28 -12.15 -5.15
CA GLN A 355 0.84 -11.56 -5.88
C GLN A 355 2.09 -12.42 -5.73
N MET A 356 2.85 -12.51 -6.82
CA MET A 356 4.20 -13.06 -6.81
C MET A 356 5.11 -12.11 -7.57
N ASN A 357 6.27 -11.81 -6.98
CA ASN A 357 7.32 -11.02 -7.62
C ASN A 357 8.63 -11.77 -7.63
N ASP A 358 9.45 -11.47 -8.62
CA ASP A 358 10.87 -11.80 -8.64
C ASP A 358 11.60 -10.76 -7.79
N ASN A 359 11.85 -11.11 -6.52
CA ASN A 359 12.29 -10.14 -5.51
C ASN A 359 13.80 -9.78 -5.60
N ASP A 360 14.60 -10.55 -6.35
CA ASP A 360 15.97 -10.15 -6.62
C ASP A 360 16.11 -9.29 -7.89
N GLY A 361 15.05 -9.20 -8.70
CA GLY A 361 14.97 -8.34 -9.89
C GLY A 361 16.05 -8.66 -10.93
N SER A 362 16.51 -9.91 -10.98
CA SER A 362 17.63 -10.29 -11.83
C SER A 362 17.53 -11.72 -12.37
N TYR A 363 18.29 -11.98 -13.40
CA TYR A 363 18.49 -13.33 -13.94
C TYR A 363 19.94 -13.74 -13.82
N SER A 364 20.21 -14.83 -13.09
CA SER A 364 21.55 -15.36 -12.92
C SER A 364 21.75 -16.70 -13.62
N THR A 365 22.78 -16.79 -14.44
CA THR A 365 23.25 -18.05 -15.04
C THR A 365 24.37 -18.73 -14.23
N THR A 366 24.83 -18.08 -13.18
CA THR A 366 25.90 -18.61 -12.33
C THR A 366 25.35 -19.65 -11.38
N PRO A 367 25.79 -20.89 -11.46
CA PRO A 367 25.35 -21.89 -10.52
C PRO A 367 25.65 -21.49 -9.08
N LEU A 368 24.74 -21.73 -8.17
CA LEU A 368 24.90 -21.55 -6.72
C LEU A 368 26.16 -22.21 -6.17
N ILE A 369 26.60 -23.28 -6.81
CA ILE A 369 27.85 -23.95 -6.57
C ILE A 369 29.02 -22.99 -6.72
N GLY A 370 28.98 -22.06 -7.65
CA GLY A 370 30.03 -21.04 -7.86
C GLY A 370 30.22 -20.14 -6.66
N VAL A 371 29.15 -19.75 -6.00
CA VAL A 371 29.16 -18.89 -4.80
C VAL A 371 29.49 -19.69 -3.55
N ALA A 372 28.90 -20.86 -3.38
CA ALA A 372 29.28 -21.84 -2.36
C ALA A 372 30.58 -22.62 -2.75
N GLY A 373 30.92 -22.62 -4.02
CA GLY A 373 32.01 -23.41 -4.60
C GLY A 373 33.39 -22.93 -4.20
N VAL A 374 33.56 -21.64 -3.88
CA VAL A 374 34.80 -21.17 -3.22
C VAL A 374 34.99 -21.91 -1.90
N TRP A 375 33.89 -22.27 -1.25
CA TRP A 375 33.86 -23.01 0.00
C TRP A 375 33.83 -24.53 -0.20
N SER A 376 33.03 -25.03 -1.15
CA SER A 376 32.87 -26.46 -1.38
C SER A 376 33.98 -27.05 -2.23
N GLN A 377 34.49 -26.35 -3.25
CA GLN A 377 35.59 -26.83 -4.08
C GLN A 377 36.93 -26.89 -3.33
N GLY A 378 37.18 -25.91 -2.43
CA GLY A 378 38.35 -25.94 -1.56
C GLY A 378 38.36 -27.16 -0.62
N LEU A 379 37.23 -27.83 -0.46
CA LEU A 379 37.00 -28.91 0.51
C LEU A 379 36.50 -30.20 -0.13
N GLY A 380 36.38 -30.23 -1.46
CA GLY A 380 36.02 -31.44 -2.21
C GLY A 380 34.57 -31.92 -2.04
N LEU A 381 33.64 -30.99 -1.79
CA LEU A 381 32.26 -31.33 -1.50
C LEU A 381 31.35 -31.32 -2.74
N PRO A 382 30.31 -32.16 -2.76
CA PRO A 382 29.43 -32.22 -3.92
C PRO A 382 28.61 -30.95 -4.09
N PRO A 383 28.14 -30.65 -5.33
CA PRO A 383 27.25 -29.55 -5.61
C PRO A 383 25.92 -29.68 -4.86
N ILE A 384 25.37 -28.55 -4.46
CA ILE A 384 24.08 -28.45 -3.80
C ILE A 384 23.05 -27.97 -4.82
N GLU A 385 21.99 -28.73 -5.01
CA GLU A 385 20.83 -28.33 -5.77
C GLU A 385 19.76 -27.86 -4.79
N ALA A 386 19.18 -26.68 -5.06
CA ALA A 386 18.12 -26.08 -4.26
C ALA A 386 16.77 -26.27 -4.97
N THR A 387 15.72 -26.49 -4.19
CA THR A 387 14.36 -26.63 -4.71
C THR A 387 13.58 -25.35 -4.44
N VAL A 388 13.07 -24.71 -5.47
CA VAL A 388 12.17 -23.54 -5.36
C VAL A 388 10.75 -24.00 -5.61
N CYS A 389 9.83 -23.58 -4.74
CA CYS A 389 8.43 -23.91 -4.87
C CYS A 389 7.60 -22.65 -5.15
N PHE A 390 6.73 -22.72 -6.13
CA PHE A 390 5.88 -21.65 -6.57
C PHE A 390 4.43 -21.84 -6.06
N GLY A 391 3.80 -20.74 -5.65
CA GLY A 391 2.43 -20.74 -5.15
C GLY A 391 2.26 -21.33 -3.75
N GLY A 392 1.05 -21.33 -3.25
CA GLY A 392 0.67 -21.92 -1.96
C GLY A 392 0.74 -23.45 -1.95
N ASP A 393 0.90 -24.08 -3.11
CA ASP A 393 0.92 -25.53 -3.27
C ASP A 393 2.33 -26.03 -3.58
N ILE A 394 2.87 -26.94 -2.75
CA ILE A 394 4.21 -27.54 -2.90
C ILE A 394 4.34 -28.32 -4.20
N GLN A 395 3.23 -28.63 -4.88
CA GLN A 395 3.22 -29.48 -6.08
C GLN A 395 3.98 -28.90 -7.28
N PHE A 396 4.31 -27.60 -7.24
CA PHE A 396 5.04 -26.92 -8.31
C PHE A 396 6.45 -26.52 -7.92
N CYS A 397 7.19 -27.44 -7.33
CA CYS A 397 8.58 -27.16 -6.99
C CYS A 397 9.50 -27.54 -8.15
N GLU A 398 10.47 -26.69 -8.44
CA GLU A 398 11.56 -26.99 -9.40
C GLU A 398 12.92 -26.95 -8.73
N LEU A 399 13.85 -27.75 -9.27
CA LEU A 399 15.25 -27.69 -8.88
C LEU A 399 15.94 -26.53 -9.59
N ALA A 400 16.48 -25.60 -8.83
CA ALA A 400 17.26 -24.50 -9.34
C ALA A 400 18.71 -24.63 -8.84
N ASN A 401 19.64 -24.41 -9.73
CA ASN A 401 21.07 -24.35 -9.41
C ASN A 401 21.64 -22.93 -9.49
N THR A 402 20.76 -21.95 -9.74
CA THR A 402 21.06 -20.51 -9.76
C THR A 402 20.37 -19.80 -8.61
N ASP A 403 20.77 -18.56 -8.32
CA ASP A 403 20.08 -17.74 -7.33
C ASP A 403 18.70 -17.32 -7.86
N ARG A 404 17.70 -17.51 -7.02
CA ARG A 404 16.32 -17.12 -7.26
C ARG A 404 15.69 -16.72 -5.95
N THR A 405 15.05 -15.59 -5.95
CA THR A 405 14.31 -15.09 -4.78
C THR A 405 12.96 -14.54 -5.22
N TYR A 406 11.91 -15.13 -4.69
CA TYR A 406 10.52 -14.71 -4.97
C TYR A 406 9.83 -14.33 -3.68
N ASP A 407 9.01 -13.31 -3.74
CA ASP A 407 8.04 -13.03 -2.69
C ASP A 407 6.62 -13.31 -3.16
N PHE A 408 5.79 -13.69 -2.21
CA PHE A 408 4.39 -14.00 -2.39
C PHE A 408 3.58 -13.29 -1.32
N SER A 409 2.50 -12.69 -1.74
CA SER A 409 1.49 -12.12 -0.83
C SER A 409 0.13 -12.69 -1.17
N ASP A 410 -0.48 -13.35 -0.18
CA ASP A 410 -1.84 -13.84 -0.26
C ASP A 410 -2.66 -13.12 0.82
N VAL A 411 -3.60 -12.26 0.43
CA VAL A 411 -4.35 -11.40 1.35
C VAL A 411 -5.85 -11.63 1.17
N PHE A 412 -6.53 -11.82 2.28
CA PHE A 412 -7.97 -11.82 2.34
C PHE A 412 -8.44 -10.75 3.34
N SER A 413 -9.35 -9.88 2.93
CA SER A 413 -9.90 -8.83 3.80
C SER A 413 -11.41 -8.82 3.75
N GLU A 414 -12.03 -8.64 4.92
CA GLU A 414 -13.47 -8.44 5.09
C GLU A 414 -13.73 -7.22 5.97
N ASN A 415 -14.62 -6.36 5.53
CA ASN A 415 -14.99 -5.15 6.26
C ASN A 415 -16.51 -5.03 6.38
N ASN A 416 -16.99 -4.74 7.59
CA ASN A 416 -18.38 -4.49 7.88
C ASN A 416 -18.52 -3.12 8.58
N GLN A 417 -19.40 -2.28 8.06
CA GLN A 417 -19.66 -0.95 8.61
C GLN A 417 -21.16 -0.71 8.74
N ALA A 418 -21.53 0.00 9.78
CA ALA A 418 -22.88 0.50 9.97
C ALA A 418 -22.84 1.92 10.51
N GLU A 419 -23.67 2.78 9.96
CA GLU A 419 -23.80 4.17 10.39
C GLU A 419 -25.27 4.55 10.47
N ILE A 420 -25.63 5.30 11.51
CA ILE A 420 -26.88 6.03 11.58
C ILE A 420 -26.56 7.50 11.83
N ASN A 421 -27.09 8.38 11.01
CA ASN A 421 -26.93 9.82 11.22
C ASN A 421 -28.25 10.56 11.05
N PHE A 422 -28.29 11.77 11.60
CA PHE A 422 -29.39 12.68 11.57
C PHE A 422 -28.86 14.02 11.09
N THR A 423 -29.50 14.60 10.08
CA THR A 423 -29.20 15.94 9.56
C THR A 423 -30.42 16.81 9.68
N SER A 424 -30.23 18.08 10.02
CA SER A 424 -31.32 19.04 10.08
C SER A 424 -31.22 20.13 9.01
N SER A 425 -32.36 20.71 8.67
CA SER A 425 -32.53 21.85 7.75
C SER A 425 -33.56 22.83 8.32
N PHE A 426 -33.29 23.39 9.53
CA PHE A 426 -34.18 24.36 10.16
C PHE A 426 -33.94 25.76 9.61
N ASP A 427 -34.99 26.57 9.53
CA ASP A 427 -34.94 27.98 9.09
C ASP A 427 -34.61 28.98 10.22
N ASN A 428 -34.22 28.50 11.40
CA ASN A 428 -34.07 29.32 12.60
C ASN A 428 -32.62 29.72 12.92
N GLY A 429 -31.69 29.56 11.98
CA GLY A 429 -30.25 29.86 12.16
C GLY A 429 -29.48 28.84 12.97
N PHE A 430 -30.05 27.66 13.23
CA PHE A 430 -29.38 26.53 13.86
C PHE A 430 -29.60 25.25 13.07
N ASN A 431 -28.52 24.53 12.76
CA ASN A 431 -28.63 23.22 12.15
C ASN A 431 -27.59 22.26 12.78
N PHE A 432 -27.76 20.97 12.54
CA PHE A 432 -26.84 19.96 13.04
C PHE A 432 -26.72 18.76 12.11
N THR A 433 -25.60 18.06 12.23
CA THR A 433 -25.38 16.68 11.79
C THR A 433 -24.89 15.90 13.01
N ALA A 434 -25.48 14.74 13.32
CA ALA A 434 -25.05 13.91 14.42
C ALA A 434 -25.25 12.43 14.08
N GLY A 435 -24.38 11.55 14.58
CA GLY A 435 -24.50 10.14 14.25
C GLY A 435 -23.70 9.20 15.14
N PHE A 436 -23.96 7.93 14.90
CA PHE A 436 -23.22 6.80 15.46
C PHE A 436 -22.64 5.97 14.32
N TYR A 437 -21.40 5.52 14.48
CA TYR A 437 -20.66 4.72 13.51
C TYR A 437 -20.08 3.47 14.17
N ASN A 438 -20.11 2.35 13.47
CA ASN A 438 -19.50 1.09 13.87
C ASN A 438 -18.72 0.49 12.70
N TYR A 439 -17.52 0.01 12.98
CA TYR A 439 -16.57 -0.52 12.04
C TYR A 439 -15.95 -1.81 12.56
N ASP A 440 -15.88 -2.85 11.73
CA ASP A 440 -15.22 -4.12 12.02
C ASP A 440 -14.53 -4.61 10.75
N ASP A 441 -13.20 -4.55 10.73
CA ASP A 441 -12.33 -4.95 9.64
C ASP A 441 -11.46 -6.11 10.05
N ARG A 442 -11.33 -7.09 9.17
CA ARG A 442 -10.43 -8.22 9.32
C ARG A 442 -9.60 -8.36 8.07
N THR A 443 -8.29 -8.47 8.24
CA THR A 443 -7.33 -8.76 7.17
C THR A 443 -6.45 -9.92 7.60
N ASP A 444 -6.42 -10.96 6.79
CA ASP A 444 -5.52 -12.10 6.88
C ASP A 444 -4.50 -11.96 5.75
N ASN A 445 -3.21 -11.94 6.07
CA ASN A 445 -2.11 -11.79 5.11
C ASN A 445 -1.08 -12.88 5.34
N GLU A 446 -0.89 -13.73 4.37
CA GLU A 446 0.23 -14.66 4.29
C GLU A 446 1.30 -14.08 3.35
N TYR A 447 2.44 -13.71 3.91
CA TYR A 447 3.58 -13.21 3.14
C TYR A 447 4.75 -14.18 3.23
N ARG A 448 5.25 -14.62 2.08
CA ARG A 448 6.34 -15.59 1.98
C ARG A 448 7.45 -15.03 1.12
N VAL A 449 8.68 -15.15 1.60
CA VAL A 449 9.88 -14.96 0.77
C VAL A 449 10.56 -16.30 0.61
N GLN A 450 10.65 -16.79 -0.59
CA GLN A 450 11.37 -18.02 -0.92
C GLN A 450 12.66 -17.68 -1.66
N THR A 451 13.77 -18.29 -1.22
CA THR A 451 15.06 -18.06 -1.85
C THR A 451 15.89 -19.34 -1.88
N THR A 452 16.52 -19.61 -3.00
CA THR A 452 17.48 -20.72 -3.14
C THR A 452 18.64 -20.61 -2.18
N GLY A 453 18.96 -19.39 -1.72
CA GLY A 453 20.02 -19.14 -0.76
C GLY A 453 19.78 -19.69 0.64
N THR A 454 18.54 -19.66 1.11
CA THR A 454 18.22 -20.24 2.43
C THR A 454 18.32 -21.74 2.41
N GLN A 455 18.10 -22.40 1.29
CA GLN A 455 18.27 -23.84 1.14
C GLN A 455 19.75 -24.27 1.25
N LEU A 456 20.68 -23.41 0.84
CA LEU A 456 22.09 -23.66 1.11
C LEU A 456 22.36 -23.86 2.60
N ILE A 457 21.67 -23.08 3.44
CA ILE A 457 21.83 -23.16 4.90
C ILE A 457 21.19 -24.43 5.45
N GLY A 458 19.97 -24.75 5.02
CA GLY A 458 19.31 -26.01 5.38
C GLY A 458 20.15 -27.23 4.96
N SER A 459 20.77 -27.19 3.78
CA SER A 459 21.60 -28.27 3.27
C SER A 459 22.93 -28.45 4.03
N PHE A 460 23.41 -27.40 4.72
CA PHE A 460 24.57 -27.55 5.61
C PHE A 460 24.30 -28.51 6.78
N ALA A 461 23.08 -28.61 7.25
CA ALA A 461 22.71 -29.54 8.30
C ALA A 461 22.86 -31.02 7.89
N GLN A 462 22.67 -31.34 6.61
CA GLN A 462 22.90 -32.66 6.03
C GLN A 462 24.32 -32.84 5.46
N HIS A 463 25.09 -31.79 5.42
CA HIS A 463 26.37 -31.80 4.75
C HIS A 463 27.43 -32.58 5.57
N PRO A 464 28.42 -33.24 4.93
CA PRO A 464 29.56 -33.85 5.62
C PRO A 464 30.27 -32.94 6.61
N TYR A 465 30.18 -31.62 6.50
CA TYR A 465 30.66 -30.67 7.49
C TYR A 465 30.00 -30.82 8.85
N ASN A 466 28.71 -31.10 8.90
CA ASN A 466 28.04 -31.34 10.17
C ASN A 466 28.68 -32.52 10.90
N ALA A 467 29.00 -33.58 10.18
CA ALA A 467 29.70 -34.71 10.72
C ALA A 467 31.15 -34.37 11.18
N VAL A 468 31.84 -33.50 10.45
CA VAL A 468 33.17 -33.01 10.86
C VAL A 468 33.06 -32.17 12.14
N LEU A 469 32.10 -31.28 12.24
CA LEU A 469 31.89 -30.41 13.40
C LEU A 469 31.36 -31.18 14.60
N GLN A 470 30.52 -32.19 14.41
CA GLN A 470 30.15 -33.12 15.47
C GLN A 470 31.37 -33.85 16.03
N ASN A 471 32.25 -34.32 15.17
CA ASN A 471 33.47 -35.01 15.59
C ASN A 471 34.50 -34.08 16.24
N LEU A 472 34.64 -32.83 15.75
CA LEU A 472 35.66 -31.90 16.25
C LEU A 472 35.22 -31.12 17.47
N ALA A 473 33.94 -30.79 17.56
CA ALA A 473 33.40 -29.82 18.53
C ALA A 473 32.20 -30.33 19.32
N GLY A 474 31.66 -31.52 18.99
CA GLY A 474 30.44 -32.02 19.57
C GLY A 474 29.19 -31.20 19.19
N LEU A 475 29.27 -30.42 18.12
CA LEU A 475 28.18 -29.53 17.66
C LEU A 475 27.40 -30.21 16.55
N ASP A 476 26.11 -30.36 16.79
CA ASP A 476 25.17 -30.81 15.79
C ASP A 476 24.34 -29.62 15.27
N PHE A 477 24.61 -29.21 14.02
CA PHE A 477 23.93 -28.09 13.40
C PHE A 477 22.47 -28.38 13.05
N SER A 478 22.06 -29.63 12.98
CA SER A 478 20.66 -29.98 12.83
C SER A 478 19.82 -29.61 14.06
N SER A 479 20.48 -29.49 15.23
CA SER A 479 19.82 -29.16 16.51
C SER A 479 20.02 -27.71 16.97
N LYS A 480 21.01 -26.99 16.41
CA LYS A 480 21.35 -25.59 16.79
C LYS A 480 20.98 -24.60 15.69
N GLY A 481 19.73 -24.61 15.31
CA GLY A 481 19.24 -23.80 14.20
C GLY A 481 18.88 -22.37 14.54
N GLY A 482 18.45 -21.64 13.54
CA GLY A 482 17.99 -20.28 13.65
C GLY A 482 19.08 -19.23 13.76
N THR A 483 18.85 -18.19 14.55
CA THR A 483 19.74 -17.03 14.70
C THR A 483 21.15 -17.41 15.14
N ALA A 484 21.30 -18.48 15.91
CA ALA A 484 22.60 -18.96 16.35
C ALA A 484 23.42 -19.54 15.20
N PHE A 485 22.80 -20.27 14.30
CA PHE A 485 23.41 -20.78 13.10
C PHE A 485 23.90 -19.65 12.20
N TYR A 486 23.04 -18.67 11.93
CA TYR A 486 23.35 -17.50 11.11
C TYR A 486 24.50 -16.69 11.66
N GLN A 487 24.52 -16.39 12.94
CA GLN A 487 25.52 -15.51 13.52
C GLN A 487 26.85 -16.20 13.82
N THR A 488 26.87 -17.52 13.95
CA THR A 488 28.03 -18.15 14.57
C THR A 488 28.76 -19.18 13.71
N VAL A 489 28.04 -19.95 12.89
CA VAL A 489 28.70 -20.96 12.03
C VAL A 489 29.52 -20.29 10.96
N LEU A 490 28.95 -19.31 10.34
CA LEU A 490 29.61 -18.63 9.23
C LEU A 490 30.56 -17.54 9.72
N LEU A 491 30.30 -16.90 10.86
CA LEU A 491 31.18 -15.88 11.43
C LEU A 491 32.38 -16.44 12.22
N GLY A 492 32.23 -17.58 12.84
CA GLY A 492 33.22 -18.00 13.83
C GLY A 492 33.91 -19.33 13.58
N LEU A 493 33.18 -20.39 13.24
CA LEU A 493 33.77 -21.74 13.19
C LEU A 493 34.33 -22.12 11.84
N VAL A 494 33.63 -21.83 10.76
CA VAL A 494 34.03 -22.27 9.43
C VAL A 494 35.36 -21.65 8.99
N PRO A 495 35.65 -20.35 9.22
CA PRO A 495 36.97 -19.79 8.95
C PRO A 495 38.11 -20.41 9.78
N GLN A 496 37.78 -20.98 10.93
CA GLN A 496 38.77 -21.58 11.81
C GLN A 496 39.07 -23.06 11.48
N LEU A 497 38.11 -23.74 10.81
CA LEU A 497 38.24 -25.19 10.48
C LEU A 497 39.52 -25.56 9.73
N PRO A 498 39.97 -24.84 8.68
CA PRO A 498 41.20 -25.17 8.00
C PRO A 498 42.40 -25.14 8.94
N ASN A 499 42.45 -24.18 9.85
CA ASN A 499 43.52 -24.07 10.83
C ASN A 499 43.48 -25.18 11.89
N VAL A 500 42.27 -25.54 12.35
CA VAL A 500 42.07 -26.64 13.31
C VAL A 500 42.43 -27.98 12.68
N LEU A 501 42.03 -28.22 11.44
CA LEU A 501 42.37 -29.42 10.68
C LEU A 501 43.89 -29.50 10.39
N ALA A 502 44.50 -28.36 10.02
CA ALA A 502 45.96 -28.30 9.83
C ALA A 502 46.73 -28.57 11.13
N LEU A 503 46.21 -28.11 12.27
CA LEU A 503 46.75 -28.39 13.59
C LEU A 503 46.64 -29.90 13.92
N GLN A 504 45.46 -30.48 13.68
CA GLN A 504 45.26 -31.92 13.90
C GLN A 504 46.14 -32.82 12.98
N ALA A 505 46.36 -32.35 11.76
CA ALA A 505 47.25 -33.01 10.81
C ALA A 505 48.75 -32.82 11.12
N GLY A 506 49.08 -32.06 12.17
CA GLY A 506 50.46 -31.78 12.56
C GLY A 506 51.19 -30.78 11.63
N ALA A 507 50.46 -30.07 10.79
CA ALA A 507 51.02 -29.06 9.89
C ALA A 507 51.37 -27.74 10.63
N ILE A 508 50.78 -27.50 11.80
CA ILE A 508 51.05 -26.36 12.67
C ILE A 508 51.75 -26.87 13.91
N THR A 509 53.05 -26.57 14.04
CA THR A 509 53.93 -27.05 15.12
C THR A 509 54.29 -26.00 16.16
N ASP A 510 53.95 -24.72 15.89
CA ASP A 510 54.20 -23.63 16.84
C ASP A 510 53.18 -23.72 18.01
N PRO A 511 53.66 -23.87 19.26
CA PRO A 511 52.76 -23.99 20.41
C PRO A 511 51.90 -22.77 20.70
N VAL A 512 52.41 -21.57 20.39
CA VAL A 512 51.67 -20.32 20.63
C VAL A 512 50.54 -20.17 19.61
N GLN A 513 50.86 -20.46 18.36
CA GLN A 513 49.86 -20.45 17.29
C GLN A 513 48.80 -21.55 17.53
N ALA A 514 49.19 -22.72 17.93
CA ALA A 514 48.29 -23.83 18.27
C ALA A 514 47.34 -23.46 19.43
N ALA A 515 47.89 -22.87 20.49
CA ALA A 515 47.08 -22.44 21.63
C ALA A 515 46.06 -21.33 21.26
N THR A 516 46.45 -20.40 20.39
CA THR A 516 45.56 -19.33 19.91
C THR A 516 44.42 -19.90 19.06
N ILE A 517 44.71 -20.79 18.11
CA ILE A 517 43.70 -21.45 17.27
C ILE A 517 42.70 -22.22 18.14
N LEU A 518 43.21 -23.07 19.05
CA LEU A 518 42.35 -23.86 19.93
C LEU A 518 41.53 -22.97 20.91
N GLY A 519 42.15 -21.90 21.44
CA GLY A 519 41.48 -20.97 22.35
C GLY A 519 40.31 -20.28 21.66
N THR A 520 40.51 -19.76 20.46
CA THR A 520 39.45 -19.09 19.69
C THR A 520 38.35 -20.08 19.28
N PHE A 521 38.71 -21.25 18.79
CA PHE A 521 37.77 -22.30 18.41
C PHE A 521 36.92 -22.75 19.60
N ASN A 522 37.51 -23.05 20.74
CA ASN A 522 36.80 -23.49 21.93
C ASN A 522 35.89 -22.40 22.51
N ALA A 523 36.29 -21.12 22.44
CA ALA A 523 35.46 -20.01 22.87
C ALA A 523 34.20 -19.89 21.99
N THR A 524 34.37 -20.06 20.70
CA THR A 524 33.23 -20.04 19.73
C THR A 524 32.32 -21.24 19.97
N VAL A 525 32.86 -22.43 20.20
CA VAL A 525 32.08 -23.65 20.55
C VAL A 525 31.30 -23.46 21.86
N ALA A 526 31.92 -22.88 22.88
CA ALA A 526 31.28 -22.63 24.16
C ALA A 526 30.10 -21.63 24.02
N PHE A 527 30.28 -20.58 23.23
CA PHE A 527 29.23 -19.63 22.91
C PHE A 527 28.05 -20.31 22.21
N LEU A 528 28.32 -21.13 21.17
CA LEU A 528 27.28 -21.89 20.46
C LEU A 528 26.47 -22.82 21.38
N ASN A 529 27.18 -23.52 22.26
CA ASN A 529 26.54 -24.42 23.21
C ASN A 529 25.66 -23.69 24.26
N SER A 530 25.90 -22.41 24.47
CA SER A 530 25.09 -21.59 25.37
C SER A 530 23.78 -21.07 24.74
N MET A 531 23.66 -21.22 23.42
CA MET A 531 22.45 -20.79 22.71
C MET A 531 21.34 -21.85 22.78
N PRO A 532 20.07 -21.43 22.77
CA PRO A 532 18.95 -22.39 22.74
C PRO A 532 18.99 -23.28 21.52
N ASP A 533 18.48 -24.50 21.66
CA ASP A 533 18.33 -25.43 20.56
C ASP A 533 17.13 -24.97 19.68
N VAL A 534 17.40 -24.63 18.43
CA VAL A 534 16.41 -24.34 17.41
C VAL A 534 16.72 -25.22 16.21
N VAL A 535 15.82 -26.11 15.86
CA VAL A 535 16.00 -27.04 14.74
C VAL A 535 15.94 -26.26 13.43
N VAL A 536 17.01 -26.30 12.62
CA VAL A 536 16.96 -25.81 11.25
C VAL A 536 16.37 -26.92 10.37
N PRO A 537 15.29 -26.64 9.66
CA PRO A 537 14.76 -27.61 8.70
C PRO A 537 15.80 -27.89 7.62
N VAL A 538 15.91 -29.15 7.29
CA VAL A 538 16.80 -29.61 6.20
C VAL A 538 16.39 -29.01 4.86
N ASP A 539 15.13 -28.67 4.73
CA ASP A 539 14.50 -28.11 3.53
C ASP A 539 14.04 -26.67 3.80
N LEU A 540 14.96 -25.83 4.28
CA LEU A 540 14.71 -24.43 4.54
C LEU A 540 14.58 -23.68 3.21
N ARG A 541 13.37 -23.21 2.87
CA ARG A 541 13.07 -22.57 1.57
C ARG A 541 13.01 -21.05 1.63
N GLY A 542 12.82 -20.49 2.81
CA GLY A 542 12.64 -19.05 2.96
C GLY A 542 12.04 -18.70 4.30
N THR A 543 11.30 -17.61 4.32
CA THR A 543 10.59 -17.11 5.50
C THR A 543 9.10 -16.95 5.21
N LEU A 544 8.29 -17.10 6.23
CA LEU A 544 6.86 -16.86 6.21
C LEU A 544 6.51 -15.85 7.31
N SER A 545 5.66 -14.91 6.98
CA SER A 545 4.97 -14.05 7.94
C SER A 545 3.47 -14.19 7.69
N ASP A 546 2.77 -14.77 8.64
CA ASP A 546 1.32 -14.89 8.62
C ASP A 546 0.74 -13.92 9.64
N GLN A 547 -0.11 -13.00 9.18
CA GLN A 547 -0.63 -11.90 9.97
C GLN A 547 -2.16 -11.88 9.91
N HIS A 548 -2.78 -11.93 11.06
CA HIS A 548 -4.22 -11.72 11.20
C HIS A 548 -4.46 -10.42 11.95
N VAL A 549 -4.97 -9.43 11.25
CA VAL A 549 -5.25 -8.12 11.82
C VAL A 549 -6.75 -7.90 11.88
N ARG A 550 -7.24 -7.46 13.04
CA ARG A 550 -8.63 -7.05 13.20
C ARG A 550 -8.70 -5.67 13.83
N THR A 551 -9.34 -4.75 13.14
CA THR A 551 -9.59 -3.40 13.61
C THR A 551 -11.07 -3.20 13.89
N LYS A 552 -11.39 -2.71 15.09
CA LYS A 552 -12.76 -2.32 15.46
C LYS A 552 -12.77 -0.89 15.91
N SER A 553 -13.83 -0.16 15.55
CA SER A 553 -14.09 1.19 16.06
C SER A 553 -15.58 1.42 16.23
N GLN A 554 -15.94 2.15 17.28
CA GLN A 554 -17.26 2.70 17.50
C GLN A 554 -17.14 4.19 17.79
N ALA A 555 -18.02 4.99 17.21
CA ALA A 555 -17.93 6.42 17.40
C ALA A 555 -19.30 7.10 17.56
N LEU A 556 -19.30 8.15 18.37
CA LEU A 556 -20.35 9.16 18.41
C LEU A 556 -19.76 10.46 17.86
N TYR A 557 -20.48 11.11 16.95
CA TYR A 557 -20.01 12.34 16.34
C TYR A 557 -21.14 13.33 16.10
N GLY A 558 -20.78 14.60 15.94
CA GLY A 558 -21.71 15.63 15.51
C GLY A 558 -21.04 16.96 15.21
N GLU A 559 -21.67 17.71 14.33
CA GLU A 559 -21.38 19.11 14.05
C GLU A 559 -22.64 19.94 14.22
N MET A 560 -22.50 21.13 14.77
CA MET A 560 -23.56 22.13 14.95
C MET A 560 -23.20 23.37 14.15
N TYR A 561 -24.17 23.92 13.44
CA TYR A 561 -24.04 25.07 12.57
C TYR A 561 -24.91 26.18 13.11
N PHE A 562 -24.34 27.35 13.38
CA PHE A 562 -25.00 28.52 13.96
C PHE A 562 -24.84 29.71 13.01
N ASP A 563 -25.95 30.19 12.45
CA ASP A 563 -25.94 31.45 11.74
C ASP A 563 -25.94 32.59 12.77
N LEU A 564 -24.80 33.27 12.91
CA LEU A 564 -24.64 34.37 13.85
C LEU A 564 -25.31 35.67 13.34
N ASP A 565 -25.31 35.82 12.04
CA ASP A 565 -26.05 36.83 11.27
C ASP A 565 -26.28 36.27 9.84
N GLU A 566 -26.92 37.08 8.96
CA GLU A 566 -27.27 36.66 7.60
C GLU A 566 -26.10 36.26 6.71
N VAL A 567 -24.86 36.59 7.09
CA VAL A 567 -23.65 36.37 6.31
C VAL A 567 -22.54 35.63 7.07
N THR A 568 -22.76 35.31 8.35
CA THR A 568 -21.73 34.71 9.22
C THR A 568 -22.24 33.41 9.85
N MET A 569 -21.55 32.31 9.63
CA MET A 569 -21.84 31.01 10.23
C MET A 569 -20.68 30.52 11.09
N LEU A 570 -20.98 29.98 12.26
CA LEU A 570 -20.08 29.29 13.16
C LEU A 570 -20.38 27.79 13.14
N THR A 571 -19.34 26.98 12.89
CA THR A 571 -19.43 25.52 12.98
C THR A 571 -18.66 25.04 14.20
N VAL A 572 -19.28 24.18 15.01
CA VAL A 572 -18.67 23.49 16.15
C VAL A 572 -18.91 22.00 16.03
N GLY A 573 -17.82 21.22 15.98
CA GLY A 573 -17.90 19.77 15.82
C GLY A 573 -17.08 19.02 16.86
N ALA A 574 -17.54 17.81 17.18
CA ALA A 574 -16.81 16.85 18.01
C ALA A 574 -17.11 15.40 17.60
N ARG A 575 -16.12 14.55 17.76
CA ARG A 575 -16.25 13.10 17.57
C ARG A 575 -15.40 12.37 18.61
N TYR A 576 -16.00 11.37 19.22
CA TYR A 576 -15.33 10.44 20.12
C TYR A 576 -15.36 9.04 19.51
N ASP A 577 -14.18 8.44 19.34
CA ASP A 577 -13.98 7.08 18.86
C ASP A 577 -13.40 6.23 19.98
N ASP A 578 -13.92 5.02 20.17
CA ASP A 578 -13.33 3.93 20.94
C ASP A 578 -12.88 2.88 19.91
N PHE A 579 -11.60 2.50 19.94
CA PHE A 579 -11.06 1.59 18.93
C PHE A 579 -10.09 0.56 19.49
N SER A 580 -9.97 -0.55 18.78
CA SER A 580 -8.98 -1.59 19.05
C SER A 580 -8.38 -2.14 17.77
N VAL A 581 -7.07 -2.40 17.82
CA VAL A 581 -6.32 -3.09 16.77
C VAL A 581 -5.71 -4.33 17.41
N MET A 582 -6.16 -5.49 16.95
CA MET A 582 -5.62 -6.78 17.34
C MET A 582 -4.78 -7.33 16.19
N SER A 583 -3.59 -7.80 16.47
CA SER A 583 -2.75 -8.48 15.49
C SER A 583 -2.22 -9.77 16.10
N ASN A 584 -2.50 -10.88 15.41
CA ASN A 584 -1.92 -12.18 15.70
C ASN A 584 -0.93 -12.45 14.58
N ASN A 585 0.35 -12.39 14.90
CA ASN A 585 1.41 -12.60 13.93
C ASN A 585 2.10 -13.92 14.21
N PHE A 586 2.38 -14.61 13.15
CA PHE A 586 3.16 -15.82 13.15
C PHE A 586 4.31 -15.66 12.15
N ASN A 587 5.56 -15.82 12.62
CA ASN A 587 6.73 -15.76 11.76
C ASN A 587 7.48 -17.09 11.86
N ASP A 588 7.68 -17.74 10.75
CA ASP A 588 8.42 -19.02 10.68
C ASP A 588 9.43 -19.04 9.53
N LEU A 589 10.39 -19.91 9.70
CA LEU A 589 11.27 -20.32 8.63
C LEU A 589 10.55 -21.41 7.81
N LEU A 590 10.35 -21.16 6.52
CA LEU A 590 9.74 -22.13 5.62
C LEU A 590 10.57 -23.43 5.58
N GLY A 591 9.98 -24.49 6.02
CA GLY A 591 10.58 -25.82 6.10
C GLY A 591 10.16 -26.60 7.32
N ASN A 592 9.90 -25.94 8.46
CA ASN A 592 9.59 -26.64 9.72
C ASN A 592 8.21 -27.30 9.75
N GLY A 593 7.22 -26.73 9.13
CA GLY A 593 5.85 -27.24 9.18
C GLY A 593 5.26 -27.56 7.83
N TYR A 594 5.78 -26.91 6.82
CA TYR A 594 5.23 -26.97 5.48
C TYR A 594 5.40 -28.35 4.82
N VAL A 595 6.60 -28.95 4.96
CA VAL A 595 6.93 -30.23 4.33
C VAL A 595 6.42 -31.43 5.13
N ALA A 596 6.47 -31.36 6.46
CA ALA A 596 6.10 -32.48 7.32
C ALA A 596 4.61 -32.82 7.31
N ASN A 597 3.74 -31.92 6.85
CA ASN A 597 2.29 -32.05 6.95
C ASN A 597 1.53 -31.95 5.61
N GLY A 598 2.25 -31.94 4.48
CA GLY A 598 1.62 -31.96 3.15
C GLY A 598 0.95 -30.64 2.74
N GLY A 599 1.49 -29.52 3.18
CA GLY A 599 1.02 -28.18 2.93
C GLY A 599 0.97 -27.36 4.21
N TRP A 600 0.84 -26.05 4.05
CA TRP A 600 0.68 -25.11 5.13
C TRP A 600 -0.60 -25.43 5.91
N ASN A 601 -0.50 -25.63 7.20
CA ASN A 601 -1.66 -25.83 8.06
C ASN A 601 -1.54 -24.88 9.26
N TYR A 602 -2.22 -23.75 9.15
CA TYR A 602 -2.28 -22.69 10.15
C TYR A 602 -2.63 -23.21 11.56
N ASP A 603 -3.59 -24.11 11.66
CA ASP A 603 -4.05 -24.68 12.94
C ASP A 603 -2.96 -25.41 13.73
N LYS A 604 -1.91 -25.91 13.05
CA LYS A 604 -0.81 -26.63 13.71
C LYS A 604 0.35 -25.73 14.11
N HIS A 605 0.51 -24.59 13.45
CA HIS A 605 1.58 -23.63 13.74
C HIS A 605 1.19 -22.65 14.85
N SER A 606 -0.10 -22.33 14.96
CA SER A 606 -0.65 -21.56 16.08
C SER A 606 -0.36 -22.18 17.45
N ASP A 607 -0.06 -23.48 17.49
CA ASP A 607 0.27 -24.22 18.71
C ASP A 607 1.74 -24.07 19.16
N ILE A 608 2.60 -23.34 18.41
CA ILE A 608 3.99 -23.07 18.80
C ILE A 608 4.10 -21.68 19.42
N PRO A 609 3.98 -21.53 20.76
CA PRO A 609 3.92 -20.20 21.41
C PRO A 609 5.15 -19.32 21.16
N ALA A 610 6.31 -19.93 20.87
CA ALA A 610 7.56 -19.20 20.64
C ALA A 610 7.59 -18.46 19.29
N LEU A 611 6.71 -18.80 18.35
CA LEU A 611 6.63 -18.21 17.01
C LEU A 611 5.45 -17.26 16.88
N ARG A 612 4.59 -17.21 17.91
CA ARG A 612 3.38 -16.41 17.94
C ARG A 612 3.60 -15.09 18.65
N ASP A 613 3.15 -14.02 18.04
CA ASP A 613 3.20 -12.67 18.59
C ASP A 613 1.80 -12.03 18.55
N ASP A 614 1.04 -12.25 19.62
CA ASP A 614 -0.31 -11.72 19.77
C ASP A 614 -0.26 -10.35 20.44
N ARG A 615 -0.84 -9.36 19.81
CA ARG A 615 -0.84 -7.97 20.29
C ARG A 615 -2.22 -7.36 20.18
N LEU A 616 -2.54 -6.55 21.19
CA LEU A 616 -3.78 -5.77 21.24
C LEU A 616 -3.45 -4.34 21.65
N VAL A 617 -3.86 -3.40 20.82
CA VAL A 617 -3.90 -1.97 21.14
C VAL A 617 -5.36 -1.59 21.32
N THR A 618 -5.68 -0.96 22.45
CA THR A 618 -7.01 -0.40 22.72
C THR A 618 -6.81 1.04 23.18
N ASP A 619 -7.47 1.97 22.53
CA ASP A 619 -7.36 3.40 22.86
C ASP A 619 -8.66 4.12 22.46
N ASP A 620 -8.75 5.39 22.84
CA ASP A 620 -9.82 6.30 22.46
C ASP A 620 -9.26 7.55 21.77
N ALA A 621 -10.10 8.20 20.98
CA ALA A 621 -9.73 9.41 20.25
C ALA A 621 -10.82 10.46 20.34
N LEU A 622 -10.42 11.71 20.53
CA LEU A 622 -11.30 12.88 20.46
C LEU A 622 -10.85 13.81 19.35
N SER A 623 -11.71 13.99 18.36
CA SER A 623 -11.52 14.97 17.30
C SER A 623 -12.50 16.11 17.47
N TYR A 624 -12.08 17.33 17.14
CA TYR A 624 -12.94 18.51 17.23
C TYR A 624 -12.68 19.50 16.10
N LYS A 625 -13.68 20.33 15.83
CA LYS A 625 -13.66 21.36 14.79
C LYS A 625 -14.31 22.64 15.31
N LEU A 626 -13.66 23.75 15.01
CA LEU A 626 -14.23 25.09 15.15
C LEU A 626 -13.95 25.84 13.87
N ALA A 627 -14.99 26.29 13.17
CA ALA A 627 -14.85 27.06 11.94
C ALA A 627 -15.79 28.26 11.96
N LEU A 628 -15.29 29.38 11.47
CA LEU A 628 -16.07 30.60 11.26
C LEU A 628 -15.93 30.99 9.78
N GLN A 629 -17.06 31.16 9.12
CA GLN A 629 -17.12 31.65 7.74
C GLN A 629 -17.95 32.90 7.65
N ARG A 630 -17.59 33.78 6.71
CA ARG A 630 -18.30 35.02 6.48
C ARG A 630 -18.30 35.39 4.99
N TYR A 631 -19.47 35.66 4.47
CA TYR A 631 -19.64 36.25 3.16
C TYR A 631 -19.33 37.75 3.23
N LEU A 632 -18.42 38.20 2.39
CA LEU A 632 -18.11 39.63 2.23
C LEU A 632 -19.10 40.29 1.23
N ASN A 633 -19.58 39.52 0.30
CA ASN A 633 -20.67 39.79 -0.66
C ASN A 633 -21.11 38.41 -1.21
N ASP A 634 -22.06 38.38 -2.15
CA ASP A 634 -22.65 37.16 -2.71
C ASP A 634 -21.60 36.27 -3.42
N ASP A 635 -20.48 36.84 -3.88
CA ASP A 635 -19.44 36.15 -4.66
C ASP A 635 -18.18 35.85 -3.88
N VAL A 636 -18.02 36.32 -2.64
CA VAL A 636 -16.78 36.19 -1.88
C VAL A 636 -17.02 35.77 -0.44
N MET A 637 -16.51 34.60 -0.09
CA MET A 637 -16.53 34.08 1.26
C MET A 637 -15.10 33.97 1.82
N VAL A 638 -14.90 34.33 3.08
CA VAL A 638 -13.67 34.09 3.84
C VAL A 638 -13.96 33.17 5.01
N TYR A 639 -12.98 32.34 5.36
CA TYR A 639 -13.11 31.44 6.51
C TYR A 639 -11.83 31.28 7.28
N GLY A 640 -11.98 30.88 8.54
CA GLY A 640 -10.90 30.39 9.38
C GLY A 640 -11.37 29.19 10.19
N SER A 641 -10.59 28.15 10.25
CA SER A 641 -10.93 26.94 10.99
C SER A 641 -9.76 26.38 11.79
N TYR A 642 -10.09 25.70 12.89
CA TYR A 642 -9.19 24.79 13.58
C TYR A 642 -9.83 23.41 13.64
N THR A 643 -9.18 22.42 13.04
CA THR A 643 -9.71 21.07 12.90
C THR A 643 -8.67 20.07 13.35
N THR A 644 -9.10 19.05 14.08
CA THR A 644 -8.25 17.94 14.50
C THR A 644 -8.71 16.62 13.89
N ALA A 645 -7.77 15.69 13.74
CA ALA A 645 -8.04 14.29 13.44
C ALA A 645 -7.00 13.41 14.13
N VAL A 646 -7.38 12.17 14.33
CA VAL A 646 -6.54 11.16 14.99
C VAL A 646 -6.35 9.97 14.04
N LYS A 647 -5.10 9.54 13.88
CA LYS A 647 -4.77 8.26 13.27
C LYS A 647 -4.62 7.23 14.39
N ALA A 648 -5.29 6.11 14.26
CA ALA A 648 -5.23 5.05 15.25
C ALA A 648 -3.80 4.55 15.48
N GLY A 649 -3.48 4.26 16.73
CA GLY A 649 -2.31 3.48 17.09
C GLY A 649 -2.45 2.05 16.57
N GLY A 650 -1.35 1.34 16.47
CA GLY A 650 -1.36 0.02 15.86
C GLY A 650 -0.20 -0.87 16.30
N VAL A 651 0.00 -1.91 15.52
CA VAL A 651 0.99 -2.96 15.76
C VAL A 651 2.08 -2.90 14.70
N ASN A 652 3.35 -2.93 15.14
CA ASN A 652 4.49 -3.08 14.25
C ASN A 652 4.81 -4.56 14.06
N ALA A 653 4.51 -5.11 12.90
CA ALA A 653 4.89 -6.47 12.58
C ALA A 653 6.41 -6.58 12.41
N GLY A 654 7.01 -7.58 13.07
CA GLY A 654 8.44 -7.89 12.92
C GLY A 654 9.43 -6.90 13.54
N SER A 655 8.96 -5.89 14.30
CA SER A 655 9.80 -4.88 14.96
C SER A 655 10.07 -5.20 16.43
N SER A 656 11.21 -4.73 16.96
CA SER A 656 11.52 -4.75 18.40
C SER A 656 10.57 -3.86 19.22
N SER A 657 9.98 -2.83 18.61
CA SER A 657 8.88 -2.04 19.18
C SER A 657 7.56 -2.67 18.76
N SER A 658 6.87 -3.23 19.72
CA SER A 658 5.71 -4.07 19.47
C SER A 658 4.47 -3.32 18.99
N THR A 659 4.30 -2.09 19.43
CA THR A 659 3.15 -1.23 19.16
C THR A 659 3.59 0.21 18.97
N TYR A 660 2.74 1.02 18.37
CA TYR A 660 2.88 2.47 18.29
C TYR A 660 1.61 3.15 18.76
N ASP A 661 1.77 4.33 19.34
CA ASP A 661 0.67 5.13 19.88
C ASP A 661 -0.11 5.82 18.74
N LYS A 662 -1.32 6.30 19.04
CA LYS A 662 -2.09 7.14 18.14
C LYS A 662 -1.34 8.43 17.77
N GLU A 663 -1.57 8.91 16.56
CA GLU A 663 -1.06 10.20 16.07
C GLU A 663 -2.20 11.22 16.06
N GLU A 664 -1.98 12.37 16.67
CA GLU A 664 -2.96 13.46 16.73
C GLU A 664 -2.47 14.64 15.88
N THR A 665 -3.33 15.14 15.01
CA THR A 665 -3.01 16.28 14.14
C THR A 665 -4.03 17.38 14.34
N GLY A 666 -3.55 18.62 14.47
CA GLY A 666 -4.40 19.81 14.50
C GLY A 666 -3.94 20.82 13.45
N VAL A 667 -4.86 21.34 12.67
CA VAL A 667 -4.57 22.28 11.58
C VAL A 667 -5.40 23.56 11.74
N LEU A 668 -4.70 24.70 11.67
CA LEU A 668 -5.29 26.01 11.42
C LEU A 668 -5.33 26.24 9.90
N ASP A 669 -6.51 26.53 9.35
CA ASP A 669 -6.70 26.83 7.94
C ASP A 669 -7.46 28.16 7.80
N PHE A 670 -6.95 29.05 6.95
CA PHE A 670 -7.60 30.33 6.60
C PHE A 670 -7.72 30.40 5.10
N GLY A 671 -8.90 30.69 4.59
CA GLY A 671 -9.13 30.71 3.16
C GLY A 671 -10.06 31.82 2.69
N ILE A 672 -10.00 32.04 1.40
CA ILE A 672 -10.92 32.88 0.64
C ILE A 672 -11.42 32.04 -0.55
N LYS A 673 -12.71 32.10 -0.79
CA LYS A 673 -13.35 31.53 -1.96
C LYS A 673 -14.09 32.64 -2.69
N SER A 674 -13.91 32.69 -4.01
CA SER A 674 -14.47 33.78 -4.79
C SER A 674 -14.88 33.33 -6.18
N ILE A 675 -16.04 33.82 -6.59
CA ILE A 675 -16.60 33.73 -7.94
C ILE A 675 -16.36 35.09 -8.59
N LEU A 676 -15.61 35.13 -9.67
CA LEU A 676 -15.20 36.37 -10.33
C LEU A 676 -15.68 36.41 -11.77
N MET A 677 -15.77 37.63 -12.34
CA MET A 677 -16.15 37.85 -13.74
C MET A 677 -17.50 37.26 -14.12
N ASP A 678 -18.51 37.47 -13.29
CA ASP A 678 -19.88 36.98 -13.48
C ASP A 678 -19.95 35.45 -13.70
N GLY A 679 -19.22 34.65 -12.85
CA GLY A 679 -19.18 33.19 -12.91
C GLY A 679 -18.14 32.59 -13.85
N ALA A 680 -17.37 33.41 -14.55
CA ALA A 680 -16.38 32.93 -15.52
C ALA A 680 -15.05 32.48 -14.89
N MET A 681 -14.81 32.77 -13.60
CA MET A 681 -13.57 32.44 -12.92
C MET A 681 -13.81 32.14 -11.44
N LEU A 682 -13.35 30.97 -10.98
CA LEU A 682 -13.24 30.66 -9.56
C LEU A 682 -11.80 30.90 -9.08
N LEU A 683 -11.64 31.63 -7.99
CA LEU A 683 -10.35 31.84 -7.35
C LEU A 683 -10.46 31.49 -5.87
N ASN A 684 -9.93 30.32 -5.50
CA ASN A 684 -9.89 29.83 -4.14
C ASN A 684 -8.44 29.80 -3.66
N MET A 685 -8.18 30.36 -2.49
CA MET A 685 -6.85 30.38 -1.87
C MET A 685 -6.97 30.02 -0.40
N ASN A 686 -6.01 29.26 0.10
CA ASN A 686 -5.94 28.99 1.52
C ASN A 686 -4.48 28.92 2.02
N VAL A 687 -4.32 29.20 3.31
CA VAL A 687 -3.07 29.07 4.04
C VAL A 687 -3.34 28.23 5.28
N PHE A 688 -2.52 27.23 5.49
CA PHE A 688 -2.68 26.30 6.60
C PHE A 688 -1.36 26.08 7.35
N ARG A 689 -1.50 25.68 8.62
CA ARG A 689 -0.38 25.33 9.48
C ARG A 689 -0.78 24.20 10.42
#